data_8d3169ef747379b522b8385ca3c17e13
#
_entry.id   8d3169ef747379b522b8385ca3c17e13
#
_cell.length_a   1.000
_cell.length_b   1.000
_cell.length_c   1.000
_cell.angle_alpha   90.00
_cell.angle_beta   90.00
_cell.angle_gamma   90.00
#
_symmetry.space_group_name_H-M   'P 1'
#
loop_
_entity.id
_entity.type
_entity.pdbx_description
1 polymer ?
#
loop_
_entity_poly.entity_id
_entity_poly.type
_entity_poly.pdbx_seq_one_letter_code
_entity_poly.pdbx_strand_id
1 'polypeptide(L)'
;MKIYHHIIFSILLSLSALAQQNKIADFESKQYALTNKLQKVMYPGDSTIDIKYYKLDLSLTVAPNYLRGKVTVNLNPSSSINKFFLDLQDNMTVDSVTVNGVGNQFNHINNQLVVTLPRVFNSNELISTLIYYKGVPGSSGFGSFTFGSHSGVPSIYTLSEPYGASDWFPCKDTPADKADSSDQWITCPSNLYAASNGKLMGIIDNGDGTKTFMWKNSYPIAQYLLSLAITNYTVYTNYYKYSPVDSMPVIHHVYPETFPSAKSVLDKTPLMIKIYSDRFGQYPFIKEKYGHAQFGWGGGMEHQTCTSLGGFSEDLVAHELAHQWFGDKITCKDWHHIWLNEGFATYCTGLYFGDAYGPTSYTSYMNSQMENAKSAIGSVYVQDISTVNQIFNSARSYSKGSAVLHMLRGIVGDSVFFRILRTYIADTTLAYNVAVTEDFQRVAESVSGLGLGYFFSEWIYGENYPQYNISWNYNLISGNLYNVTLNLSQQTNTNPAFFTMPIRIKISTAVKDTFFTILNDRQSQQVSFTVLGKPGDFIFDPDNYIMKTLEIVDIPDELKPQSFQLKQNYPNPFNSSTKIEFSVPTRSVVTIKVYNELGMEITQLMNEEKRAGNYTVEFSSFLGKKILPSGIYIYKITAGNYSDSKKMILLK
;
A
#
# COMPACT_ATOMS: atom_id res chain seq x y z
N MET A 1 16.99 -45.59 10.64
CA MET A 1 15.88 -44.78 11.14
C MET A 1 16.30 -43.32 11.39
N LYS A 2 17.14 -42.73 10.53
CA LYS A 2 17.59 -41.30 10.60
C LYS A 2 17.48 -40.53 9.28
N ILE A 3 16.88 -41.10 8.24
CA ILE A 3 16.77 -40.46 6.90
C ILE A 3 15.35 -39.89 6.65
N TYR A 4 14.34 -40.30 7.41
CA TYR A 4 12.96 -39.86 7.22
C TYR A 4 12.61 -38.51 7.86
N HIS A 5 13.43 -37.96 8.78
CA HIS A 5 13.13 -36.69 9.45
C HIS A 5 13.54 -35.44 8.64
N HIS A 6 14.44 -35.58 7.67
CA HIS A 6 14.87 -34.43 6.84
C HIS A 6 13.95 -34.15 5.64
N ILE A 7 13.19 -35.14 5.20
CA ILE A 7 12.28 -35.01 4.06
C ILE A 7 10.97 -34.33 4.47
N ILE A 8 10.48 -34.58 5.69
CA ILE A 8 9.23 -33.98 6.21
C ILE A 8 9.44 -32.48 6.55
N PHE A 9 10.63 -32.11 6.99
CA PHE A 9 10.94 -30.70 7.31
C PHE A 9 11.10 -29.83 6.03
N SER A 10 11.56 -30.40 4.94
CA SER A 10 11.67 -29.71 3.64
C SER A 10 10.31 -29.53 2.94
N ILE A 11 9.35 -30.42 3.18
CA ILE A 11 8.00 -30.34 2.59
C ILE A 11 7.14 -29.30 3.34
N LEU A 12 7.31 -29.13 4.63
CA LEU A 12 6.61 -28.10 5.43
C LEU A 12 7.12 -26.69 5.15
N LEU A 13 8.39 -26.53 4.74
CA LEU A 13 8.95 -25.24 4.33
C LEU A 13 8.52 -24.82 2.92
N SER A 14 8.13 -25.75 2.06
CA SER A 14 7.70 -25.45 0.67
C SER A 14 6.21 -25.06 0.57
N LEU A 15 5.37 -25.48 1.49
CA LEU A 15 3.95 -25.10 1.55
C LEU A 15 3.74 -23.70 2.12
N SER A 16 4.71 -23.16 2.88
CA SER A 16 4.64 -21.81 3.44
C SER A 16 5.00 -20.70 2.45
N ALA A 17 5.61 -21.01 1.31
CA ALA A 17 6.07 -20.03 0.32
C ALA A 17 5.03 -19.63 -0.73
N LEU A 18 3.96 -20.41 -0.90
CA LEU A 18 2.92 -20.18 -1.92
C LEU A 18 1.81 -19.21 -1.49
N ALA A 19 1.76 -18.85 -0.22
CA ALA A 19 0.75 -17.97 0.35
C ALA A 19 1.25 -16.53 0.59
N GLN A 20 2.34 -16.06 0.00
CA GLN A 20 3.07 -14.86 0.44
C GLN A 20 2.98 -13.63 -0.48
N GLN A 21 2.28 -13.67 -1.59
CA GLN A 21 2.19 -12.53 -2.52
C GLN A 21 1.14 -11.45 -2.15
N ASN A 22 0.21 -11.73 -1.25
CA ASN A 22 -0.76 -10.74 -0.75
C ASN A 22 -0.45 -10.34 0.70
N LYS A 23 0.83 -10.35 1.10
CA LYS A 23 1.17 -10.49 2.52
C LYS A 23 1.44 -9.20 3.26
N ILE A 24 1.69 -8.07 2.61
CA ILE A 24 1.86 -6.83 3.38
C ILE A 24 0.50 -6.52 4.01
N ALA A 25 -0.50 -6.27 3.21
CA ALA A 25 -1.85 -6.00 3.66
C ALA A 25 -2.49 -7.16 4.46
N ASP A 26 -2.28 -8.43 4.03
CA ASP A 26 -2.74 -9.61 4.78
C ASP A 26 -1.95 -9.84 6.08
N PHE A 27 -0.68 -9.50 6.10
CA PHE A 27 0.15 -9.64 7.30
C PHE A 27 -0.19 -8.52 8.28
N GLU A 28 -0.28 -7.30 7.83
CA GLU A 28 -0.76 -6.17 8.59
C GLU A 28 -2.17 -6.45 9.10
N SER A 29 -3.14 -6.79 8.26
CA SER A 29 -4.51 -7.08 8.69
C SER A 29 -4.63 -8.30 9.61
N LYS A 30 -3.77 -9.33 9.50
CA LYS A 30 -3.76 -10.49 10.41
C LYS A 30 -3.11 -10.21 11.75
N GLN A 31 -2.09 -9.39 11.80
CA GLN A 31 -1.56 -8.87 13.07
C GLN A 31 -2.61 -8.00 13.76
N TYR A 32 -3.40 -7.24 13.00
CA TYR A 32 -4.54 -6.48 13.50
C TYR A 32 -5.63 -7.34 14.14
N ALA A 33 -5.92 -8.51 13.59
CA ALA A 33 -6.90 -9.45 14.14
C ALA A 33 -6.47 -10.06 15.50
N LEU A 34 -5.15 -10.12 15.80
CA LEU A 34 -4.62 -10.62 17.06
C LEU A 34 -4.67 -9.56 18.19
N THR A 35 -4.80 -8.28 17.85
CA THR A 35 -4.85 -7.17 18.80
C THR A 35 -6.27 -6.71 19.15
N ASN A 36 -7.24 -7.58 19.14
CA ASN A 36 -8.69 -7.35 19.37
C ASN A 36 -9.06 -6.64 20.70
N LYS A 37 -8.28 -5.66 21.18
CA LYS A 37 -8.54 -4.89 22.39
C LYS A 37 -8.81 -3.41 22.16
N LEU A 38 -9.28 -3.04 20.99
CA LEU A 38 -9.49 -1.64 20.67
C LEU A 38 -10.98 -1.28 20.61
N GLN A 39 -11.58 -1.13 21.75
CA GLN A 39 -12.61 -0.10 21.90
C GLN A 39 -11.88 1.21 22.07
N LYS A 40 -11.55 1.87 20.97
CA LYS A 40 -11.02 3.21 21.07
C LYS A 40 -12.03 4.21 20.58
N VAL A 41 -12.29 5.16 21.44
CA VAL A 41 -12.99 6.39 21.15
C VAL A 41 -12.26 7.08 19.99
N MET A 42 -12.99 7.46 18.97
CA MET A 42 -12.47 8.36 17.94
C MET A 42 -12.18 9.70 18.59
N TYR A 43 -10.93 10.14 18.56
CA TYR A 43 -10.56 11.47 19.02
C TYR A 43 -10.52 12.41 17.80
N PRO A 44 -11.49 13.30 17.64
CA PRO A 44 -11.42 14.31 16.58
C PRO A 44 -10.32 15.35 16.85
N GLY A 45 -9.67 15.28 18.01
CA GLY A 45 -8.80 16.33 18.53
C GLY A 45 -9.57 17.60 18.87
N ASP A 46 -8.91 18.59 19.43
CA ASP A 46 -9.51 19.91 19.68
C ASP A 46 -9.55 20.73 18.37
N SER A 47 -10.72 20.92 17.79
CA SER A 47 -10.91 21.68 16.54
C SER A 47 -10.66 23.20 16.69
N THR A 48 -10.50 23.68 17.92
CA THR A 48 -10.27 25.10 18.19
C THR A 48 -8.80 25.51 18.19
N ILE A 49 -7.89 24.53 18.03
CA ILE A 49 -6.44 24.76 18.01
C ILE A 49 -5.82 24.16 16.73
N ASP A 50 -4.73 24.80 16.32
CA ASP A 50 -3.85 24.40 15.20
C ASP A 50 -2.44 24.21 15.77
N ILE A 51 -1.90 23.01 15.67
CA ILE A 51 -0.59 22.65 16.22
C ILE A 51 0.52 23.13 15.29
N LYS A 52 1.47 23.87 15.85
CA LYS A 52 2.62 24.40 15.12
C LYS A 52 3.91 23.63 15.38
N TYR A 53 4.08 23.11 16.58
CA TYR A 53 5.34 22.48 16.94
C TYR A 53 5.20 21.54 18.12
N TYR A 54 5.89 20.40 18.02
CA TYR A 54 6.14 19.51 19.15
C TYR A 54 7.62 19.44 19.47
N LYS A 55 8.00 19.59 20.76
CA LYS A 55 9.29 19.10 21.26
C LYS A 55 9.03 17.99 22.26
N LEU A 56 9.45 16.79 21.92
CA LEU A 56 9.39 15.61 22.79
C LEU A 56 10.77 15.42 23.45
N ASP A 57 10.92 15.79 24.71
CA ASP A 57 12.13 15.57 25.52
C ASP A 57 11.82 14.42 26.49
N LEU A 58 12.26 13.20 26.12
CA LEU A 58 11.84 11.95 26.70
C LEU A 58 13.01 11.22 27.34
N SER A 59 12.81 10.71 28.57
CA SER A 59 13.74 9.82 29.23
C SER A 59 13.08 8.44 29.41
N LEU A 60 13.74 7.41 28.92
CA LEU A 60 13.23 6.04 28.85
C LEU A 60 14.13 5.07 29.58
N THR A 61 13.54 4.24 30.45
CA THR A 61 14.21 3.15 31.14
C THR A 61 13.64 1.79 30.72
N VAL A 62 14.46 0.74 30.81
CA VAL A 62 14.08 -0.64 30.46
C VAL A 62 14.02 -1.57 31.69
N ALA A 63 14.43 -1.07 32.83
CA ALA A 63 14.35 -1.79 34.11
C ALA A 63 14.25 -0.80 35.30
N PRO A 64 13.03 -0.46 35.75
CA PRO A 64 11.72 -0.82 35.20
C PRO A 64 11.43 -0.13 33.85
N ASN A 65 10.49 -0.67 33.09
CA ASN A 65 9.93 -0.01 31.89
C ASN A 65 9.21 1.27 32.33
N TYR A 66 9.70 2.43 31.90
CA TYR A 66 9.12 3.71 32.30
C TYR A 66 9.47 4.84 31.35
N LEU A 67 8.56 5.79 31.20
CA LEU A 67 8.74 7.03 30.42
C LEU A 67 8.58 8.23 31.35
N ARG A 68 9.51 9.18 31.26
CA ARG A 68 9.35 10.55 31.75
C ARG A 68 9.44 11.50 30.57
N GLY A 69 8.45 12.36 30.43
CA GLY A 69 8.35 13.27 29.31
C GLY A 69 8.28 14.72 29.76
N LYS A 70 8.92 15.57 28.95
CA LYS A 70 8.78 17.03 28.98
C LYS A 70 8.44 17.46 27.56
N VAL A 71 7.14 17.73 27.32
CA VAL A 71 6.65 18.04 25.98
C VAL A 71 6.32 19.52 25.88
N THR A 72 6.91 20.20 24.89
CA THR A 72 6.50 21.54 24.49
C THR A 72 5.54 21.44 23.32
N VAL A 73 4.37 22.05 23.42
CA VAL A 73 3.38 22.17 22.35
C VAL A 73 3.21 23.64 22.04
N ASN A 74 3.56 24.06 20.83
CA ASN A 74 3.21 25.37 20.33
C ASN A 74 1.98 25.25 19.43
N LEU A 75 1.00 26.08 19.69
CA LEU A 75 -0.28 26.05 18.98
C LEU A 75 -0.85 27.47 18.79
N ASN A 76 -1.71 27.58 17.78
CA ASN A 76 -2.49 28.78 17.53
C ASN A 76 -3.98 28.46 17.65
N PRO A 77 -4.78 29.27 18.34
CA PRO A 77 -6.23 29.15 18.32
C PRO A 77 -6.80 29.50 16.93
N SER A 78 -7.80 28.76 16.48
CA SER A 78 -8.59 29.07 15.27
C SER A 78 -9.67 30.13 15.55
N SER A 79 -10.07 30.30 16.84
CA SER A 79 -11.02 31.30 17.35
C SER A 79 -10.56 31.79 18.73
N SER A 80 -11.22 32.74 19.34
CA SER A 80 -10.90 33.15 20.70
C SER A 80 -11.24 32.05 21.70
N ILE A 81 -10.25 31.62 22.49
CA ILE A 81 -10.38 30.54 23.48
C ILE A 81 -9.87 30.97 24.88
N ASN A 82 -10.41 30.35 25.91
CA ASN A 82 -9.93 30.46 27.30
C ASN A 82 -9.52 29.09 27.89
N LYS A 83 -9.64 28.02 27.11
CA LYS A 83 -9.18 26.67 27.39
C LYS A 83 -8.99 25.91 26.09
N PHE A 84 -8.18 24.87 26.12
CA PHE A 84 -8.07 23.85 25.06
C PHE A 84 -7.79 22.48 25.69
N PHE A 85 -7.86 21.43 24.90
CA PHE A 85 -7.43 20.11 25.35
C PHE A 85 -6.43 19.45 24.40
N LEU A 86 -5.62 18.58 24.97
CA LEU A 86 -4.80 17.61 24.25
C LEU A 86 -5.23 16.21 24.66
N ASP A 87 -5.12 15.27 23.75
CA ASP A 87 -5.37 13.86 24.02
C ASP A 87 -4.15 13.29 24.75
N LEU A 88 -4.38 12.56 25.84
CA LEU A 88 -3.38 11.83 26.62
C LEU A 88 -4.09 10.77 27.46
N GLN A 89 -3.64 9.52 27.39
CA GLN A 89 -4.26 8.42 28.13
C GLN A 89 -4.13 8.60 29.65
N ASP A 90 -5.19 8.24 30.38
CA ASP A 90 -5.29 8.40 31.85
C ASP A 90 -4.26 7.60 32.65
N ASN A 91 -3.60 6.58 32.05
CA ASN A 91 -2.49 5.84 32.67
C ASN A 91 -1.18 6.65 32.74
N MET A 92 -1.10 7.77 32.04
CA MET A 92 0.00 8.73 32.15
C MET A 92 -0.35 9.78 33.20
N THR A 93 0.58 10.08 34.09
CA THR A 93 0.40 11.09 35.14
C THR A 93 1.00 12.41 34.71
N VAL A 94 0.21 13.47 34.67
CA VAL A 94 0.68 14.85 34.42
C VAL A 94 1.11 15.48 35.73
N ASP A 95 2.37 15.89 35.81
CA ASP A 95 2.95 16.54 37.02
C ASP A 95 2.70 18.03 37.05
N SER A 96 2.85 18.72 35.92
CA SER A 96 2.64 20.16 35.81
C SER A 96 2.44 20.61 34.36
N VAL A 97 1.74 21.73 34.22
CA VAL A 97 1.54 22.42 32.93
C VAL A 97 1.90 23.89 33.13
N THR A 98 2.67 24.44 32.18
CA THR A 98 2.88 25.90 32.11
C THR A 98 2.39 26.41 30.76
N VAL A 99 1.86 27.61 30.73
CA VAL A 99 1.48 28.34 29.53
C VAL A 99 2.30 29.63 29.46
N ASN A 100 3.05 29.79 28.35
CA ASN A 100 3.99 30.91 28.16
C ASN A 100 4.95 31.11 29.35
N GLY A 101 5.43 29.99 29.93
CA GLY A 101 6.38 29.95 31.03
C GLY A 101 5.77 30.14 32.42
N VAL A 102 4.46 30.34 32.55
CA VAL A 102 3.75 30.51 33.84
C VAL A 102 2.97 29.24 34.18
N GLY A 103 3.10 28.77 35.42
CA GLY A 103 2.35 27.61 35.93
C GLY A 103 0.84 27.80 35.77
N ASN A 104 0.13 26.78 35.33
CA ASN A 104 -1.26 26.90 34.95
C ASN A 104 -2.11 25.73 35.47
N GLN A 105 -3.41 26.00 35.61
CA GLN A 105 -4.37 24.96 36.03
C GLN A 105 -4.69 24.04 34.86
N PHE A 106 -4.78 22.75 35.15
CA PHE A 106 -5.17 21.71 34.22
C PHE A 106 -6.04 20.66 34.90
N ASN A 107 -6.73 19.89 34.08
CA ASN A 107 -7.44 18.69 34.51
C ASN A 107 -7.14 17.56 33.52
N HIS A 108 -6.75 16.37 34.01
CA HIS A 108 -6.47 15.22 33.17
C HIS A 108 -7.44 14.12 33.56
N ILE A 109 -8.43 13.86 32.73
CA ILE A 109 -9.51 12.88 32.95
C ILE A 109 -10.13 12.47 31.60
N ASN A 110 -10.60 11.25 31.51
CA ASN A 110 -11.22 10.69 30.31
C ASN A 110 -10.30 10.78 29.08
N ASN A 111 -9.02 10.52 29.29
CA ASN A 111 -7.97 10.58 28.26
C ASN A 111 -7.82 11.97 27.61
N GLN A 112 -8.20 13.03 28.31
CA GLN A 112 -8.04 14.41 27.86
C GLN A 112 -7.32 15.25 28.91
N LEU A 113 -6.28 15.94 28.48
CA LEU A 113 -5.59 16.96 29.25
C LEU A 113 -6.18 18.33 28.91
N VAL A 114 -7.10 18.80 29.71
CA VAL A 114 -7.73 20.13 29.55
C VAL A 114 -6.87 21.18 30.24
N VAL A 115 -6.42 22.19 29.52
CA VAL A 115 -5.61 23.30 29.99
C VAL A 115 -6.47 24.56 30.07
N THR A 116 -6.63 25.12 31.26
CA THR A 116 -7.33 26.42 31.45
C THR A 116 -6.34 27.55 31.21
N LEU A 117 -6.63 28.45 30.30
CA LEU A 117 -5.72 29.52 29.94
C LEU A 117 -5.80 30.69 30.95
N PRO A 118 -4.69 31.42 31.20
CA PRO A 118 -4.67 32.51 32.17
C PRO A 118 -5.47 33.74 31.73
N ARG A 119 -5.82 33.80 30.44
CA ARG A 119 -6.69 34.82 29.81
C ARG A 119 -7.31 34.25 28.54
N VAL A 120 -8.18 35.00 27.92
CA VAL A 120 -8.61 34.72 26.56
C VAL A 120 -7.45 34.98 25.58
N PHE A 121 -7.18 34.02 24.70
CA PHE A 121 -6.28 34.17 23.58
C PHE A 121 -7.10 34.26 22.28
N ASN A 122 -6.70 35.19 21.41
CA ASN A 122 -7.41 35.42 20.16
C ASN A 122 -6.92 34.46 19.06
N SER A 123 -7.69 34.37 17.97
CA SER A 123 -7.30 33.60 16.78
C SER A 123 -5.88 33.97 16.31
N ASN A 124 -5.11 32.97 15.96
CA ASN A 124 -3.70 33.06 15.49
C ASN A 124 -2.69 33.60 16.53
N GLU A 125 -3.06 33.75 17.79
CA GLU A 125 -2.14 34.15 18.86
C GLU A 125 -1.34 32.93 19.34
N LEU A 126 0.00 32.98 19.27
CA LEU A 126 0.84 31.84 19.65
C LEU A 126 0.74 31.54 21.16
N ILE A 127 0.43 30.29 21.47
CA ILE A 127 0.45 29.71 22.81
C ILE A 127 1.56 28.67 22.89
N SER A 128 2.49 28.81 23.85
CA SER A 128 3.51 27.81 24.14
C SER A 128 3.18 27.10 25.44
N THR A 129 2.89 25.81 25.37
CA THR A 129 2.54 25.00 26.55
C THR A 129 3.66 24.00 26.80
N LEU A 130 4.14 23.93 28.04
CA LEU A 130 5.12 22.95 28.49
C LEU A 130 4.46 22.02 29.51
N ILE A 131 4.52 20.72 29.26
CA ILE A 131 3.86 19.68 30.02
C ILE A 131 4.91 18.71 30.54
N TYR A 132 4.97 18.51 31.87
CA TYR A 132 5.74 17.44 32.52
C TYR A 132 4.80 16.31 32.85
N TYR A 133 5.17 15.09 32.42
CA TYR A 133 4.36 13.91 32.64
C TYR A 133 5.24 12.64 32.74
N LYS A 134 4.65 11.55 33.21
CA LYS A 134 5.35 10.28 33.38
C LYS A 134 4.37 9.12 33.46
N GLY A 135 4.87 7.91 33.23
CA GLY A 135 4.08 6.70 33.36
C GLY A 135 4.66 5.53 32.56
N VAL A 136 3.88 4.48 32.48
CA VAL A 136 4.08 3.41 31.52
C VAL A 136 3.08 3.62 30.40
N PRO A 137 3.54 3.95 29.18
CA PRO A 137 2.63 4.17 28.05
C PRO A 137 1.66 3.03 27.82
N GLY A 138 0.48 3.35 27.31
CA GLY A 138 -0.50 2.39 26.88
C GLY A 138 -0.09 1.65 25.61
N SER A 139 -0.95 0.74 25.20
CA SER A 139 -0.78 0.01 23.94
C SER A 139 -2.14 -0.10 23.28
N SER A 140 -2.53 0.91 22.53
CA SER A 140 -3.73 0.94 21.71
C SER A 140 -3.38 0.82 20.22
N GLY A 141 -4.37 0.80 19.33
CA GLY A 141 -4.10 0.68 17.91
C GLY A 141 -3.39 -0.62 17.58
N PHE A 142 -2.32 -0.51 16.86
CA PHE A 142 -1.44 -1.62 16.51
C PHE A 142 -0.42 -1.97 17.61
N GLY A 143 -0.50 -1.35 18.76
CA GLY A 143 0.46 -1.53 19.83
C GLY A 143 1.30 -0.28 20.08
N SER A 144 0.72 0.87 19.98
CA SER A 144 1.24 2.24 19.92
C SER A 144 2.58 2.52 20.59
N PHE A 145 2.85 1.93 21.75
CA PHE A 145 4.14 1.99 22.43
C PHE A 145 4.48 0.63 23.05
N THR A 146 5.60 0.09 22.65
CA THR A 146 6.00 -1.27 23.09
C THR A 146 7.36 -1.26 23.76
N PHE A 147 7.42 -1.83 24.97
CA PHE A 147 8.64 -2.31 25.60
C PHE A 147 8.77 -3.81 25.30
N GLY A 148 9.75 -4.17 24.48
CA GLY A 148 9.98 -5.53 24.01
C GLY A 148 11.43 -5.96 24.13
N SER A 149 11.79 -7.00 23.39
CA SER A 149 13.18 -7.45 23.28
C SER A 149 13.37 -8.25 21.99
N HIS A 150 14.61 -8.28 21.48
CA HIS A 150 15.06 -9.19 20.45
C HIS A 150 16.39 -9.83 20.86
N SER A 151 16.57 -11.11 20.64
CA SER A 151 17.79 -11.86 21.01
C SER A 151 18.28 -11.58 22.44
N GLY A 152 17.37 -11.30 23.39
CA GLY A 152 17.68 -11.00 24.79
C GLY A 152 18.09 -9.53 25.04
N VAL A 153 18.09 -8.67 24.03
CA VAL A 153 18.37 -7.23 24.16
C VAL A 153 17.06 -6.46 24.28
N PRO A 154 16.91 -5.51 25.22
CA PRO A 154 15.72 -4.66 25.29
C PRO A 154 15.51 -3.85 24.02
N SER A 155 14.25 -3.71 23.63
CA SER A 155 13.82 -2.83 22.53
C SER A 155 12.60 -2.01 22.95
N ILE A 156 12.56 -0.76 22.48
CA ILE A 156 11.40 0.13 22.65
C ILE A 156 11.06 0.65 21.26
N TYR A 157 9.79 0.69 20.88
CA TYR A 157 9.37 1.26 19.61
C TYR A 157 7.93 1.76 19.67
N THR A 158 7.58 2.64 18.74
CA THR A 158 6.24 3.20 18.57
C THR A 158 5.61 2.76 17.26
N LEU A 159 4.27 2.68 17.26
CA LEU A 159 3.40 2.51 16.09
C LEU A 159 2.05 3.17 16.41
N SER A 160 1.94 4.47 16.17
CA SER A 160 0.85 5.29 16.70
C SER A 160 -0.39 5.36 15.82
N GLU A 161 -0.37 4.77 14.64
CA GLU A 161 -1.53 4.72 13.74
C GLU A 161 -2.62 3.77 14.30
N PRO A 162 -3.93 4.06 14.18
CA PRO A 162 -4.51 5.34 13.73
C PRO A 162 -4.60 6.41 14.84
N TYR A 163 -4.71 6.06 16.13
CA TYR A 163 -4.94 6.95 17.25
C TYR A 163 -4.12 6.54 18.50
N GLY A 164 -2.87 6.21 18.32
CA GLY A 164 -2.01 5.72 19.39
C GLY A 164 -0.96 6.73 19.87
N ALA A 165 -0.88 7.93 19.29
CA ALA A 165 0.07 8.94 19.73
C ALA A 165 -0.21 9.40 21.16
N SER A 166 -1.48 9.56 21.53
CA SER A 166 -1.92 9.94 22.87
C SER A 166 -1.65 8.88 23.95
N ASP A 167 -1.23 7.67 23.60
CA ASP A 167 -0.83 6.65 24.57
C ASP A 167 0.51 6.97 25.24
N TRP A 168 1.36 7.80 24.60
CA TRP A 168 2.70 8.04 25.09
C TRP A 168 3.13 9.51 25.16
N PHE A 169 2.41 10.44 24.48
CA PHE A 169 2.64 11.88 24.67
C PHE A 169 1.37 12.70 24.46
N PRO A 170 1.23 13.85 25.14
CA PRO A 170 0.09 14.73 24.96
C PRO A 170 0.13 15.37 23.57
N CYS A 171 -0.92 15.15 22.76
CA CYS A 171 -1.02 15.60 21.38
C CYS A 171 -2.46 15.90 20.98
N LYS A 172 -2.64 16.48 19.80
CA LYS A 172 -3.92 16.47 19.08
C LYS A 172 -3.95 15.22 18.22
N ASP A 173 -4.63 14.16 18.69
CA ASP A 173 -4.53 12.80 18.13
C ASP A 173 -5.44 12.60 16.91
N THR A 174 -5.17 13.35 15.84
CA THR A 174 -5.89 13.27 14.54
C THR A 174 -4.93 13.55 13.39
N PRO A 175 -5.04 12.82 12.25
CA PRO A 175 -4.22 13.13 11.08
C PRO A 175 -4.58 14.47 10.42
N ALA A 176 -5.73 15.05 10.76
CA ALA A 176 -6.24 16.29 10.16
C ALA A 176 -5.37 17.53 10.44
N ASP A 177 -4.43 17.45 11.38
CA ASP A 177 -3.59 18.57 11.79
C ASP A 177 -2.12 18.14 11.85
N LYS A 178 -1.27 18.80 11.08
CA LYS A 178 0.18 18.57 11.07
C LYS A 178 0.92 19.66 11.80
N ALA A 179 1.79 19.28 12.75
CA ALA A 179 2.75 20.21 13.30
C ALA A 179 3.72 20.67 12.20
N ASP A 180 4.02 21.96 12.10
CA ASP A 180 4.92 22.52 11.08
C ASP A 180 6.35 21.95 11.20
N SER A 181 6.74 21.53 12.41
CA SER A 181 8.04 20.89 12.71
C SER A 181 8.00 20.20 14.07
N SER A 182 9.05 19.38 14.35
CA SER A 182 9.20 18.73 15.65
C SER A 182 10.66 18.45 16.00
N ASP A 183 10.95 18.43 17.31
CA ASP A 183 12.21 17.95 17.88
C ASP A 183 11.94 16.73 18.78
N GLN A 184 12.73 15.67 18.63
CA GLN A 184 12.69 14.48 19.49
C GLN A 184 14.04 14.33 20.18
N TRP A 185 14.08 14.65 21.47
CA TRP A 185 15.22 14.44 22.33
C TRP A 185 14.97 13.19 23.16
N ILE A 186 15.74 12.13 22.88
CA ILE A 186 15.48 10.81 23.43
C ILE A 186 16.67 10.38 24.27
N THR A 187 16.47 10.32 25.59
CA THR A 187 17.44 9.82 26.56
C THR A 187 17.16 8.36 26.86
N CYS A 188 18.17 7.52 26.67
CA CYS A 188 18.09 6.07 26.90
C CYS A 188 19.42 5.52 27.46
N PRO A 189 19.51 4.25 27.92
CA PRO A 189 20.75 3.63 28.36
C PRO A 189 21.84 3.75 27.29
N SER A 190 23.07 4.07 27.71
CA SER A 190 24.18 4.45 26.82
C SER A 190 24.65 3.33 25.88
N ASN A 191 24.31 2.07 26.20
CA ASN A 191 24.58 0.89 25.35
C ASN A 191 23.52 0.67 24.26
N LEU A 192 22.47 1.50 24.19
CA LEU A 192 21.43 1.46 23.18
C LEU A 192 21.53 2.68 22.27
N TYR A 193 20.89 2.59 21.10
CA TYR A 193 20.80 3.65 20.10
C TYR A 193 19.32 4.01 19.90
N ALA A 194 19.02 5.30 19.90
CA ALA A 194 17.66 5.80 19.63
C ALA A 194 17.56 6.40 18.22
N ALA A 195 16.77 5.76 17.36
CA ALA A 195 16.39 6.25 16.03
C ALA A 195 15.07 7.01 16.09
N SER A 196 14.92 8.05 15.24
CA SER A 196 13.70 8.84 15.14
C SER A 196 13.63 9.60 13.80
N ASN A 197 12.59 10.41 13.63
CA ASN A 197 12.32 11.25 12.46
C ASN A 197 13.36 12.35 12.26
N GLY A 198 13.52 12.81 11.02
CA GLY A 198 14.32 13.98 10.70
C GLY A 198 15.83 13.74 10.75
N LYS A 199 16.59 14.77 11.09
CA LYS A 199 18.05 14.77 11.08
C LYS A 199 18.59 14.66 12.50
N LEU A 200 19.58 13.80 12.73
CA LEU A 200 20.32 13.73 13.99
C LEU A 200 21.23 14.96 14.13
N MET A 201 20.91 15.80 15.11
CA MET A 201 21.64 17.04 15.39
C MET A 201 22.84 16.82 16.31
N GLY A 202 22.79 15.80 17.15
CA GLY A 202 23.89 15.44 18.04
C GLY A 202 23.50 14.33 19.01
N ILE A 203 24.51 13.81 19.70
CA ILE A 203 24.37 12.83 20.78
C ILE A 203 25.12 13.38 21.99
N ILE A 204 24.46 13.48 23.14
CA ILE A 204 25.06 13.91 24.40
C ILE A 204 25.27 12.66 25.26
N ASP A 205 26.48 12.42 25.75
CA ASP A 205 26.75 11.46 26.81
C ASP A 205 26.51 12.18 28.15
N ASN A 206 25.54 11.73 28.93
CA ASN A 206 25.14 12.41 30.17
C ASN A 206 26.07 12.09 31.35
N GLY A 207 27.00 11.14 31.20
CA GLY A 207 27.94 10.76 32.25
C GLY A 207 27.34 9.91 33.39
N ASP A 208 26.05 9.59 33.31
CA ASP A 208 25.28 8.82 34.30
C ASP A 208 24.87 7.40 33.78
N GLY A 209 25.47 6.97 32.69
CA GLY A 209 25.14 5.71 32.02
C GLY A 209 24.01 5.86 30.98
N THR A 210 23.61 7.08 30.65
CA THR A 210 22.62 7.38 29.61
C THR A 210 23.20 8.25 28.51
N LYS A 211 22.52 8.26 27.34
CA LYS A 211 22.78 9.16 26.22
C LYS A 211 21.48 9.81 25.76
N THR A 212 21.59 11.07 25.32
CA THR A 212 20.47 11.81 24.72
C THR A 212 20.73 11.99 23.22
N PHE A 213 19.85 11.46 22.38
CA PHE A 213 19.85 11.61 20.94
C PHE A 213 18.93 12.76 20.56
N MET A 214 19.46 13.78 19.87
CA MET A 214 18.72 14.99 19.50
C MET A 214 18.36 14.93 18.01
N TRP A 215 17.13 14.59 17.70
CA TRP A 215 16.58 14.57 16.35
C TRP A 215 15.77 15.83 16.08
N LYS A 216 15.80 16.31 14.84
CA LYS A 216 15.03 17.47 14.37
C LYS A 216 14.34 17.14 13.05
N ASN A 217 13.03 17.26 13.03
CA ASN A 217 12.20 17.22 11.84
C ASN A 217 11.77 18.66 11.49
N SER A 218 12.11 19.14 10.29
CA SER A 218 11.89 20.51 9.83
C SER A 218 10.77 20.63 8.81
N TYR A 219 10.02 19.56 8.59
CA TYR A 219 8.87 19.50 7.68
C TYR A 219 7.59 19.26 8.46
N PRO A 220 6.43 19.64 7.92
CA PRO A 220 5.15 19.29 8.52
C PRO A 220 5.01 17.78 8.71
N ILE A 221 4.49 17.37 9.87
CA ILE A 221 4.37 15.98 10.27
C ILE A 221 3.07 15.74 11.03
N ALA A 222 2.34 14.68 10.66
CA ALA A 222 1.19 14.22 11.43
C ALA A 222 1.66 13.53 12.73
N GLN A 223 0.85 13.63 13.78
CA GLN A 223 1.22 13.12 15.11
C GLN A 223 1.51 11.60 15.12
N TYR A 224 0.79 10.81 14.33
CA TYR A 224 0.96 9.36 14.29
C TYR A 224 2.27 8.92 13.59
N LEU A 225 2.87 9.83 12.79
CA LEU A 225 4.14 9.61 12.10
C LEU A 225 5.36 9.94 12.98
N LEU A 226 5.16 10.60 14.14
CA LEU A 226 6.21 10.79 15.13
C LEU A 226 6.59 9.45 15.74
N SER A 227 7.90 9.12 15.71
CA SER A 227 8.35 7.82 16.11
C SER A 227 9.63 7.84 16.92
N LEU A 228 9.81 6.78 17.70
CA LEU A 228 11.09 6.41 18.29
C LEU A 228 11.28 4.90 18.21
N ALA A 229 12.53 4.48 18.05
CA ALA A 229 12.92 3.09 18.11
C ALA A 229 14.30 2.97 18.79
N ILE A 230 14.39 2.17 19.85
CA ILE A 230 15.55 2.11 20.73
C ILE A 230 15.97 0.66 20.94
N THR A 231 17.19 0.32 20.56
CA THR A 231 17.85 -0.94 20.89
C THR A 231 19.33 -0.88 20.51
N ASN A 232 20.07 -2.00 20.50
CA ASN A 232 21.48 -2.09 20.11
C ASN A 232 21.67 -2.15 18.57
N TYR A 233 21.10 -1.21 17.83
CA TYR A 233 21.15 -1.24 16.37
C TYR A 233 22.57 -1.32 15.76
N THR A 234 22.70 -2.13 14.71
CA THR A 234 23.71 -1.92 13.66
C THR A 234 23.23 -0.78 12.77
N VAL A 235 24.02 0.28 12.68
CA VAL A 235 23.72 1.43 11.81
C VAL A 235 24.46 1.27 10.48
N TYR A 236 23.73 1.26 9.39
CA TYR A 236 24.24 1.13 8.03
C TYR A 236 23.75 2.29 7.18
N THR A 237 24.63 2.91 6.37
CA THR A 237 24.26 4.09 5.59
C THR A 237 24.55 3.89 4.12
N ASN A 238 23.54 4.10 3.29
CA ASN A 238 23.62 4.30 1.84
C ASN A 238 23.42 5.77 1.51
N TYR A 239 23.57 6.12 0.22
CA TYR A 239 23.35 7.50 -0.23
C TYR A 239 22.50 7.51 -1.49
N TYR A 240 21.44 8.33 -1.47
CA TYR A 240 20.69 8.69 -2.65
C TYR A 240 21.32 9.91 -3.32
N LYS A 241 21.93 9.71 -4.49
CA LYS A 241 22.51 10.79 -5.31
C LYS A 241 21.41 11.41 -6.18
N TYR A 242 21.04 12.66 -5.90
CA TYR A 242 20.01 13.38 -6.65
C TYR A 242 20.57 14.46 -7.58
N SER A 243 21.88 14.74 -7.51
CA SER A 243 22.64 15.53 -8.48
C SER A 243 24.06 14.96 -8.62
N PRO A 244 24.87 15.44 -9.57
CA PRO A 244 26.28 15.03 -9.67
C PRO A 244 27.12 15.33 -8.43
N VAL A 245 26.72 16.31 -7.63
CA VAL A 245 27.47 16.79 -6.45
C VAL A 245 26.75 16.59 -5.12
N ASP A 246 25.42 16.39 -5.15
CA ASP A 246 24.61 16.29 -3.94
C ASP A 246 24.05 14.89 -3.72
N SER A 247 24.01 14.50 -2.45
CA SER A 247 23.41 13.24 -2.01
C SER A 247 22.73 13.40 -0.66
N MET A 248 21.70 12.60 -0.46
CA MET A 248 21.00 12.47 0.80
C MET A 248 21.38 11.15 1.47
N PRO A 249 21.67 11.12 2.79
CA PRO A 249 21.92 9.87 3.50
C PRO A 249 20.63 9.04 3.61
N VAL A 250 20.78 7.72 3.43
CA VAL A 250 19.77 6.68 3.67
C VAL A 250 20.29 5.82 4.80
N ILE A 251 19.72 5.99 6.01
CA ILE A 251 20.26 5.43 7.25
C ILE A 251 19.37 4.30 7.74
N HIS A 252 19.93 3.12 7.88
CA HIS A 252 19.24 1.92 8.32
C HIS A 252 19.69 1.55 9.73
N HIS A 253 18.74 1.41 10.65
CA HIS A 253 18.94 0.93 12.01
C HIS A 253 18.36 -0.49 12.08
N VAL A 254 19.21 -1.50 12.08
CA VAL A 254 18.82 -2.92 11.91
C VAL A 254 19.34 -3.73 13.09
N TYR A 255 18.60 -4.72 13.53
CA TYR A 255 19.09 -5.64 14.54
C TYR A 255 20.36 -6.34 14.06
N PRO A 256 21.40 -6.48 14.91
CA PRO A 256 22.66 -7.06 14.49
C PRO A 256 22.52 -8.44 13.82
N GLU A 257 21.63 -9.28 14.35
CA GLU A 257 21.35 -10.61 13.81
C GLU A 257 20.60 -10.61 12.48
N THR A 258 19.84 -9.56 12.18
CA THR A 258 19.07 -9.44 10.93
C THR A 258 19.87 -8.80 9.81
N PHE A 259 20.84 -7.93 10.14
CA PHE A 259 21.57 -7.12 9.18
C PHE A 259 22.19 -7.90 8.01
N PRO A 260 22.85 -9.07 8.23
CA PRO A 260 23.45 -9.81 7.11
C PRO A 260 22.45 -10.23 6.03
N SER A 261 21.23 -10.61 6.41
CA SER A 261 20.19 -11.02 5.47
C SER A 261 19.44 -9.83 4.86
N ALA A 262 19.30 -8.73 5.59
CA ALA A 262 18.60 -7.52 5.15
C ALA A 262 19.39 -6.70 4.12
N LYS A 263 20.72 -6.74 4.19
CA LYS A 263 21.62 -5.84 3.46
C LYS A 263 21.33 -5.77 1.96
N SER A 264 21.05 -6.90 1.32
CA SER A 264 20.79 -6.95 -0.13
C SER A 264 19.54 -6.18 -0.57
N VAL A 265 18.53 -6.10 0.29
CA VAL A 265 17.33 -5.29 0.06
C VAL A 265 17.60 -3.83 0.40
N LEU A 266 18.29 -3.56 1.51
CA LEU A 266 18.64 -2.20 1.92
C LEU A 266 19.48 -1.48 0.86
N ASP A 267 20.40 -2.19 0.18
CA ASP A 267 21.21 -1.65 -0.91
C ASP A 267 20.38 -1.19 -2.12
N LYS A 268 19.14 -1.64 -2.28
CA LYS A 268 18.22 -1.20 -3.34
C LYS A 268 17.46 0.07 -2.99
N THR A 269 17.41 0.49 -1.74
CA THR A 269 16.64 1.66 -1.30
C THR A 269 16.96 2.94 -2.08
N PRO A 270 18.23 3.29 -2.38
CA PRO A 270 18.53 4.46 -3.20
C PRO A 270 17.94 4.39 -4.63
N LEU A 271 17.88 3.18 -5.22
CA LEU A 271 17.22 2.98 -6.52
C LEU A 271 15.70 3.16 -6.43
N MET A 272 15.06 2.65 -5.37
CA MET A 272 13.65 2.85 -5.13
C MET A 272 13.30 4.34 -5.00
N ILE A 273 14.09 5.10 -4.21
CA ILE A 273 13.94 6.56 -4.07
C ILE A 273 14.08 7.25 -5.44
N LYS A 274 15.06 6.81 -6.26
CA LYS A 274 15.24 7.37 -7.61
C LYS A 274 14.04 7.13 -8.50
N ILE A 275 13.52 5.90 -8.55
CA ILE A 275 12.36 5.52 -9.35
C ILE A 275 11.15 6.38 -8.98
N TYR A 276 10.85 6.51 -7.69
CA TYR A 276 9.71 7.32 -7.25
C TYR A 276 9.95 8.82 -7.47
N SER A 277 11.18 9.31 -7.28
CA SER A 277 11.52 10.71 -7.57
C SER A 277 11.37 11.05 -9.06
N ASP A 278 11.76 10.15 -9.95
CA ASP A 278 11.61 10.34 -11.40
C ASP A 278 10.11 10.36 -11.81
N ARG A 279 9.26 9.60 -11.11
CA ARG A 279 7.83 9.51 -11.41
C ARG A 279 6.99 10.62 -10.79
N PHE A 280 7.25 10.99 -9.54
CA PHE A 280 6.38 11.86 -8.75
C PHE A 280 7.00 13.21 -8.42
N GLY A 281 8.29 13.40 -8.70
CA GLY A 281 9.08 14.55 -8.27
C GLY A 281 9.99 14.19 -7.09
N GLN A 282 10.95 15.04 -6.84
CA GLN A 282 12.03 14.81 -5.86
C GLN A 282 11.48 14.31 -4.51
N TYR A 283 12.28 13.43 -3.85
CA TYR A 283 11.97 12.95 -2.49
C TYR A 283 11.56 14.11 -1.57
N PRO A 284 10.41 14.05 -0.91
CA PRO A 284 9.82 15.21 -0.23
C PRO A 284 10.69 15.81 0.87
N PHE A 285 11.43 14.97 1.57
CA PHE A 285 12.21 15.36 2.76
C PHE A 285 13.71 15.40 2.46
N ILE A 286 14.10 15.83 1.26
CA ILE A 286 15.45 15.75 0.70
C ILE A 286 16.53 16.47 1.54
N LYS A 287 16.13 17.47 2.37
CA LYS A 287 17.07 18.20 3.23
C LYS A 287 17.40 17.47 4.54
N GLU A 288 16.79 16.32 4.79
CA GLU A 288 16.98 15.52 6.00
C GLU A 288 17.65 14.17 5.68
N LYS A 289 16.89 13.12 5.68
CA LYS A 289 17.30 11.75 5.36
C LYS A 289 16.11 10.93 4.90
N TYR A 290 16.38 9.72 4.47
CA TYR A 290 15.48 8.59 4.54
C TYR A 290 16.14 7.45 5.29
N GLY A 291 15.41 6.46 5.73
CA GLY A 291 15.97 5.24 6.30
C GLY A 291 14.93 4.41 7.03
N HIS A 292 15.46 3.42 7.74
CA HIS A 292 14.64 2.43 8.41
C HIS A 292 15.06 2.27 9.87
N ALA A 293 14.09 1.91 10.72
CA ALA A 293 14.34 1.37 12.04
C ALA A 293 13.65 0.01 12.14
N GLN A 294 14.40 -1.05 12.42
CA GLN A 294 13.79 -2.36 12.66
C GLN A 294 13.07 -2.37 14.01
N PHE A 295 11.86 -2.94 14.04
CA PHE A 295 11.07 -3.09 15.26
C PHE A 295 10.50 -4.50 15.41
N GLY A 296 9.93 -4.81 16.56
CA GLY A 296 9.46 -6.17 16.87
C GLY A 296 8.07 -6.51 16.35
N TRP A 297 7.39 -5.56 15.70
CA TRP A 297 6.11 -5.78 15.05
C TRP A 297 6.34 -6.32 13.63
N GLY A 298 5.43 -7.16 13.12
CA GLY A 298 5.55 -7.63 11.74
C GLY A 298 4.85 -6.68 10.77
N GLY A 299 5.41 -6.49 9.58
CA GLY A 299 4.94 -5.49 8.61
C GLY A 299 5.79 -4.25 8.62
N GLY A 300 5.25 -3.13 8.17
CA GLY A 300 5.90 -1.83 8.15
C GLY A 300 5.05 -0.75 8.78
N MET A 301 5.63 0.43 8.93
CA MET A 301 4.97 1.65 9.29
C MET A 301 5.76 2.83 8.70
N GLU A 302 5.07 3.66 7.96
CA GLU A 302 5.60 4.73 7.13
C GLU A 302 6.16 5.93 7.90
N HIS A 303 6.57 5.81 9.14
CA HIS A 303 7.07 6.93 9.92
C HIS A 303 7.94 7.87 9.10
N GLN A 304 7.56 9.14 9.04
CA GLN A 304 8.19 10.13 8.17
C GLN A 304 9.70 10.15 8.31
N THR A 305 10.43 9.97 7.23
CA THR A 305 11.89 9.90 7.12
C THR A 305 12.58 8.74 7.83
N CYS A 306 11.89 7.96 8.66
CA CYS A 306 12.44 6.84 9.44
C CYS A 306 11.44 5.69 9.52
N THR A 307 11.14 5.09 8.38
CA THR A 307 10.21 3.96 8.24
C THR A 307 10.55 2.83 9.21
N SER A 308 9.57 2.32 9.93
CA SER A 308 9.76 1.15 10.81
C SER A 308 9.42 -0.15 10.08
N LEU A 309 10.27 -1.17 10.21
CA LEU A 309 10.14 -2.44 9.50
C LEU A 309 10.34 -3.64 10.43
N GLY A 310 9.39 -4.58 10.43
CA GLY A 310 9.52 -5.85 11.13
C GLY A 310 10.33 -6.90 10.35
N GLY A 311 10.51 -6.67 9.07
CA GLY A 311 11.28 -7.50 8.14
C GLY A 311 11.70 -6.71 6.92
N PHE A 312 12.61 -7.29 6.12
CA PHE A 312 13.16 -6.62 4.95
C PHE A 312 12.86 -7.43 3.70
N SER A 313 11.68 -7.24 3.14
CA SER A 313 11.33 -7.68 1.78
C SER A 313 11.28 -6.47 0.86
N GLU A 314 11.53 -6.70 -0.42
CA GLU A 314 11.65 -5.61 -1.40
C GLU A 314 10.31 -4.90 -1.64
N ASP A 315 9.23 -5.68 -1.63
CA ASP A 315 7.86 -5.19 -1.71
C ASP A 315 7.47 -4.30 -0.52
N LEU A 316 7.81 -4.73 0.71
CA LEU A 316 7.55 -3.96 1.91
C LEU A 316 8.32 -2.63 1.90
N VAL A 317 9.63 -2.68 1.62
CA VAL A 317 10.45 -1.45 1.57
C VAL A 317 9.94 -0.49 0.49
N ALA A 318 9.50 -0.99 -0.66
CA ALA A 318 8.96 -0.16 -1.73
C ALA A 318 7.60 0.47 -1.34
N HIS A 319 6.73 -0.28 -0.66
CA HIS A 319 5.46 0.18 -0.14
C HIS A 319 5.65 1.32 0.86
N GLU A 320 6.39 1.06 1.91
CA GLU A 320 6.64 2.02 2.99
C GLU A 320 7.38 3.29 2.52
N LEU A 321 8.28 3.15 1.55
CA LEU A 321 8.92 4.30 0.94
C LEU A 321 7.95 5.16 0.12
N ALA A 322 6.97 4.56 -0.55
CA ALA A 322 5.99 5.29 -1.34
C ALA A 322 5.14 6.24 -0.49
N HIS A 323 4.87 5.86 0.74
CA HIS A 323 4.16 6.71 1.69
C HIS A 323 4.83 8.06 1.93
N GLN A 324 6.13 8.18 1.75
CA GLN A 324 6.81 9.47 1.89
C GLN A 324 6.23 10.55 0.96
N TRP A 325 5.65 10.16 -0.19
CA TRP A 325 4.89 11.04 -1.10
C TRP A 325 3.38 11.01 -0.79
N PHE A 326 2.81 9.80 -0.58
CA PHE A 326 1.37 9.54 -0.42
C PHE A 326 1.08 8.95 0.96
N GLY A 327 0.88 9.78 1.94
CA GLY A 327 0.75 9.47 3.36
C GLY A 327 1.48 10.50 4.23
N ASP A 328 2.77 10.78 3.94
CA ASP A 328 3.59 11.68 4.73
C ASP A 328 3.59 13.11 4.17
N LYS A 329 3.90 13.30 2.89
CA LYS A 329 3.82 14.63 2.28
C LYS A 329 2.38 15.10 2.18
N ILE A 330 1.50 14.27 1.64
CA ILE A 330 0.06 14.51 1.61
C ILE A 330 -0.60 13.38 2.38
N THR A 331 -1.19 13.68 3.53
CA THR A 331 -1.82 12.71 4.43
C THR A 331 -3.33 12.69 4.21
N CYS A 332 -3.99 11.55 4.33
CA CYS A 332 -5.45 11.53 4.37
C CYS A 332 -5.97 12.36 5.56
N LYS A 333 -6.96 13.21 5.32
CA LYS A 333 -7.50 14.12 6.35
C LYS A 333 -8.14 13.39 7.53
N ASP A 334 -8.74 12.27 7.25
CA ASP A 334 -9.31 11.34 8.22
C ASP A 334 -9.28 9.91 7.67
N TRP A 335 -9.54 8.95 8.52
CA TRP A 335 -9.42 7.53 8.19
C TRP A 335 -10.50 7.00 7.23
N HIS A 336 -11.54 7.77 6.94
CA HIS A 336 -12.47 7.47 5.85
C HIS A 336 -11.76 7.47 4.49
N HIS A 337 -10.72 8.28 4.35
CA HIS A 337 -9.95 8.48 3.12
C HIS A 337 -8.60 7.74 3.11
N ILE A 338 -8.41 6.73 3.97
CA ILE A 338 -7.13 5.99 4.14
C ILE A 338 -6.58 5.41 2.82
N TRP A 339 -7.42 5.14 1.84
CA TRP A 339 -6.99 4.67 0.52
C TRP A 339 -6.05 5.64 -0.20
N LEU A 340 -6.08 6.94 0.15
CA LEU A 340 -5.14 7.94 -0.38
C LEU A 340 -3.70 7.69 0.11
N ASN A 341 -3.53 7.00 1.24
CA ASN A 341 -2.25 6.50 1.72
C ASN A 341 -2.02 5.09 1.16
N GLU A 342 -2.80 4.11 1.57
CA GLU A 342 -2.56 2.69 1.35
C GLU A 342 -2.75 2.23 -0.09
N GLY A 343 -3.80 2.71 -0.75
CA GLY A 343 -4.06 2.40 -2.15
C GLY A 343 -2.97 2.94 -3.07
N PHE A 344 -2.48 4.15 -2.76
CA PHE A 344 -1.37 4.76 -3.51
C PHE A 344 -0.06 4.03 -3.26
N ALA A 345 0.31 3.72 -2.02
CA ALA A 345 1.54 3.00 -1.71
C ALA A 345 1.54 1.60 -2.34
N THR A 346 0.41 0.88 -2.27
CA THR A 346 0.22 -0.41 -2.95
C THR A 346 0.39 -0.29 -4.46
N TYR A 347 -0.19 0.74 -5.09
CA TYR A 347 -0.03 0.99 -6.51
C TYR A 347 1.42 1.31 -6.89
N CYS A 348 2.07 2.16 -6.10
CA CYS A 348 3.47 2.55 -6.31
C CYS A 348 4.42 1.36 -6.22
N THR A 349 4.14 0.38 -5.34
CA THR A 349 4.89 -0.88 -5.29
C THR A 349 4.86 -1.62 -6.63
N GLY A 350 3.68 -1.66 -7.29
CA GLY A 350 3.55 -2.19 -8.65
C GLY A 350 4.39 -1.42 -9.67
N LEU A 351 4.39 -0.09 -9.58
CA LEU A 351 5.21 0.76 -10.46
C LEU A 351 6.70 0.49 -10.26
N TYR A 352 7.15 0.36 -9.01
CA TYR A 352 8.52 -0.01 -8.71
C TYR A 352 8.92 -1.32 -9.38
N PHE A 353 8.11 -2.37 -9.26
CA PHE A 353 8.38 -3.65 -9.92
C PHE A 353 8.41 -3.53 -11.45
N GLY A 354 7.54 -2.70 -12.01
CA GLY A 354 7.53 -2.42 -13.44
C GLY A 354 8.81 -1.75 -13.93
N ASP A 355 9.32 -0.78 -13.20
CA ASP A 355 10.54 -0.05 -13.55
C ASP A 355 11.82 -0.85 -13.28
N ALA A 356 11.85 -1.59 -12.19
CA ALA A 356 13.01 -2.37 -11.80
C ALA A 356 13.15 -3.68 -12.60
N TYR A 357 12.02 -4.32 -12.97
CA TYR A 357 11.99 -5.69 -13.51
C TYR A 357 11.21 -5.85 -14.82
N GLY A 358 10.64 -4.75 -15.33
CA GLY A 358 9.94 -4.72 -16.61
C GLY A 358 8.41 -4.83 -16.52
N PRO A 359 7.72 -4.55 -17.65
CA PRO A 359 6.25 -4.38 -17.68
C PRO A 359 5.47 -5.61 -17.20
N THR A 360 5.99 -6.81 -17.42
CA THR A 360 5.35 -8.05 -16.98
C THR A 360 5.27 -8.14 -15.46
N SER A 361 6.29 -7.62 -14.74
CA SER A 361 6.28 -7.61 -13.27
C SER A 361 5.20 -6.68 -12.73
N TYR A 362 5.01 -5.52 -13.37
CA TYR A 362 3.90 -4.62 -13.08
C TYR A 362 2.54 -5.29 -13.29
N THR A 363 2.36 -5.90 -14.48
CA THR A 363 1.10 -6.56 -14.84
C THR A 363 0.76 -7.70 -13.87
N SER A 364 1.76 -8.53 -13.54
CA SER A 364 1.60 -9.63 -12.61
C SER A 364 1.20 -9.15 -11.21
N TYR A 365 1.87 -8.08 -10.73
CA TYR A 365 1.55 -7.48 -9.44
C TYR A 365 0.12 -6.90 -9.44
N MET A 366 -0.25 -6.11 -10.44
CA MET A 366 -1.59 -5.50 -10.50
C MET A 366 -2.71 -6.53 -10.69
N ASN A 367 -2.46 -7.60 -11.44
CA ASN A 367 -3.42 -8.71 -11.56
C ASN A 367 -3.70 -9.35 -10.19
N SER A 368 -2.65 -9.56 -9.40
CA SER A 368 -2.80 -10.08 -8.03
C SER A 368 -3.59 -9.13 -7.13
N GLN A 369 -3.33 -7.81 -7.22
CA GLN A 369 -4.08 -6.81 -6.45
C GLN A 369 -5.55 -6.76 -6.88
N MET A 370 -5.85 -6.77 -8.18
CA MET A 370 -7.23 -6.79 -8.68
C MET A 370 -7.97 -8.06 -8.26
N GLU A 371 -7.29 -9.21 -8.21
CA GLU A 371 -7.89 -10.46 -7.76
C GLU A 371 -8.23 -10.42 -6.27
N ASN A 372 -7.31 -9.94 -5.43
CA ASN A 372 -7.56 -9.74 -4.00
C ASN A 372 -8.68 -8.72 -3.76
N ALA A 373 -8.70 -7.63 -4.52
CA ALA A 373 -9.72 -6.57 -4.43
C ALA A 373 -11.16 -7.08 -4.65
N LYS A 374 -11.35 -8.19 -5.38
CA LYS A 374 -12.67 -8.81 -5.58
C LYS A 374 -13.30 -9.35 -4.29
N SER A 375 -12.49 -9.61 -3.27
CA SER A 375 -12.95 -10.02 -1.94
C SER A 375 -13.33 -8.84 -1.02
N ALA A 376 -13.15 -7.60 -1.48
CA ALA A 376 -13.47 -6.41 -0.69
C ALA A 376 -14.98 -6.30 -0.41
N ILE A 377 -15.30 -6.06 0.85
CA ILE A 377 -16.68 -5.78 1.30
C ILE A 377 -16.79 -4.28 1.61
N GLY A 378 -17.83 -3.64 1.10
CA GLY A 378 -18.07 -2.21 1.24
C GLY A 378 -17.30 -1.35 0.23
N SER A 379 -17.44 -0.04 0.39
CA SER A 379 -16.80 0.98 -0.44
C SER A 379 -15.34 1.21 -0.06
N VAL A 380 -14.52 1.71 -1.00
CA VAL A 380 -13.12 2.12 -0.73
C VAL A 380 -13.08 3.26 0.28
N TYR A 381 -14.01 4.21 0.19
CA TYR A 381 -14.31 5.14 1.26
C TYR A 381 -14.79 4.37 2.49
N VAL A 382 -14.01 4.38 3.56
CA VAL A 382 -14.28 3.61 4.77
C VAL A 382 -15.46 4.23 5.53
N GLN A 383 -16.61 3.59 5.55
CA GLN A 383 -17.80 4.13 6.22
C GLN A 383 -17.71 4.01 7.74
N ASP A 384 -17.20 2.91 8.24
CA ASP A 384 -17.01 2.65 9.67
C ASP A 384 -15.52 2.67 10.03
N ILE A 385 -15.09 3.70 10.73
CA ILE A 385 -13.71 3.88 11.23
C ILE A 385 -13.56 3.55 12.71
N SER A 386 -14.51 2.82 13.30
CA SER A 386 -14.52 2.49 14.72
C SER A 386 -13.46 1.47 15.13
N THR A 387 -12.93 0.69 14.18
CA THR A 387 -11.93 -0.34 14.44
C THR A 387 -10.79 -0.29 13.42
N VAL A 388 -9.61 -0.71 13.84
CA VAL A 388 -8.44 -0.87 12.99
C VAL A 388 -8.72 -1.75 11.78
N ASN A 389 -9.39 -2.90 11.98
CA ASN A 389 -9.74 -3.84 10.90
C ASN A 389 -10.68 -3.22 9.85
N GLN A 390 -11.51 -2.27 10.24
CA GLN A 390 -12.36 -1.54 9.31
C GLN A 390 -11.55 -0.51 8.51
N ILE A 391 -10.61 0.15 9.12
CA ILE A 391 -9.79 1.15 8.43
C ILE A 391 -8.80 0.47 7.48
N PHE A 392 -8.02 -0.51 7.97
CA PHE A 392 -6.90 -1.14 7.26
C PHE A 392 -7.29 -2.52 6.69
N ASN A 393 -8.40 -2.57 5.96
CA ASN A 393 -8.81 -3.79 5.28
C ASN A 393 -7.99 -4.01 4.00
N SER A 394 -7.24 -5.12 3.95
CA SER A 394 -6.28 -5.40 2.86
C SER A 394 -6.92 -5.44 1.47
N ALA A 395 -8.08 -6.07 1.35
CA ALA A 395 -8.78 -6.16 0.06
C ALA A 395 -9.37 -4.81 -0.38
N ARG A 396 -9.81 -3.98 0.56
CA ARG A 396 -10.53 -2.73 0.32
C ARG A 396 -9.60 -1.53 0.22
N SER A 397 -8.91 -1.19 1.33
CA SER A 397 -8.14 0.06 1.43
C SER A 397 -6.85 0.00 0.59
N TYR A 398 -6.20 -1.17 0.53
CA TYR A 398 -4.98 -1.43 -0.21
C TYR A 398 -5.25 -1.90 -1.64
N SER A 399 -5.76 -3.11 -1.82
CA SER A 399 -5.86 -3.74 -3.14
C SER A 399 -6.91 -3.07 -4.03
N LYS A 400 -8.14 -2.80 -3.54
CA LYS A 400 -9.15 -2.10 -4.33
C LYS A 400 -8.76 -0.63 -4.55
N GLY A 401 -8.16 0.04 -3.55
CA GLY A 401 -7.59 1.38 -3.70
C GLY A 401 -6.55 1.44 -4.83
N SER A 402 -5.61 0.50 -4.88
CA SER A 402 -4.62 0.40 -5.94
C SER A 402 -5.22 0.06 -7.31
N ALA A 403 -6.24 -0.81 -7.35
CA ALA A 403 -6.96 -1.15 -8.57
C ALA A 403 -7.70 0.07 -9.16
N VAL A 404 -8.24 0.96 -8.32
CA VAL A 404 -8.86 2.22 -8.79
C VAL A 404 -7.84 3.10 -9.52
N LEU A 405 -6.62 3.23 -8.99
CA LEU A 405 -5.56 3.97 -9.67
C LEU A 405 -5.15 3.32 -10.99
N HIS A 406 -5.08 1.99 -11.03
CA HIS A 406 -4.80 1.23 -12.25
C HIS A 406 -5.89 1.45 -13.31
N MET A 407 -7.15 1.40 -12.92
CA MET A 407 -8.28 1.68 -13.81
C MET A 407 -8.29 3.13 -14.30
N LEU A 408 -8.04 4.10 -13.42
CA LEU A 408 -7.92 5.51 -13.80
C LEU A 408 -6.82 5.71 -14.86
N ARG A 409 -5.67 5.05 -14.68
CA ARG A 409 -4.58 5.07 -15.67
C ARG A 409 -5.05 4.52 -17.02
N GLY A 410 -5.85 3.45 -17.04
CA GLY A 410 -6.47 2.91 -18.25
C GLY A 410 -7.42 3.87 -18.94
N ILE A 411 -8.15 4.68 -18.16
CA ILE A 411 -9.10 5.69 -18.69
C ILE A 411 -8.36 6.88 -19.32
N VAL A 412 -7.40 7.46 -18.60
CA VAL A 412 -6.76 8.72 -19.00
C VAL A 412 -5.49 8.52 -19.82
N GLY A 413 -4.92 7.31 -19.83
CA GLY A 413 -3.65 6.97 -20.47
C GLY A 413 -2.43 7.38 -19.64
N ASP A 414 -1.30 6.71 -19.90
CA ASP A 414 -0.06 6.82 -19.13
C ASP A 414 0.43 8.26 -18.92
N SER A 415 0.56 9.00 -20.01
CA SER A 415 1.11 10.38 -19.98
C SER A 415 0.28 11.32 -19.10
N VAL A 416 -1.05 11.23 -19.21
CA VAL A 416 -1.97 12.05 -18.41
C VAL A 416 -1.98 11.60 -16.97
N PHE A 417 -2.02 10.29 -16.72
CA PHE A 417 -2.03 9.72 -15.37
C PHE A 417 -0.82 10.16 -14.54
N PHE A 418 0.41 10.02 -15.08
CA PHE A 418 1.60 10.45 -14.33
C PHE A 418 1.68 11.98 -14.18
N ARG A 419 1.08 12.74 -15.10
CA ARG A 419 0.92 14.19 -14.91
C ARG A 419 -0.06 14.49 -13.78
N ILE A 420 -1.17 13.74 -13.64
CA ILE A 420 -2.09 13.86 -12.51
C ILE A 420 -1.35 13.65 -11.21
N LEU A 421 -0.61 12.55 -11.06
CA LEU A 421 0.12 12.25 -9.82
C LEU A 421 1.14 13.34 -9.47
N ARG A 422 1.91 13.83 -10.44
CA ARG A 422 2.87 14.93 -10.23
C ARG A 422 2.17 16.22 -9.83
N THR A 423 1.05 16.54 -10.46
CA THR A 423 0.27 17.75 -10.14
C THR A 423 -0.31 17.66 -8.73
N TYR A 424 -0.84 16.49 -8.35
CA TYR A 424 -1.36 16.25 -7.00
C TYR A 424 -0.28 16.45 -5.93
N ILE A 425 0.90 15.85 -6.11
CA ILE A 425 2.05 15.99 -5.18
C ILE A 425 2.60 17.42 -5.13
N ALA A 426 2.47 18.19 -6.20
CA ALA A 426 2.94 19.56 -6.32
C ALA A 426 1.88 20.62 -5.99
N ASP A 427 0.63 20.23 -5.76
CA ASP A 427 -0.45 21.17 -5.42
C ASP A 427 -0.11 21.89 -4.10
N THR A 428 0.05 23.21 -4.14
CA THR A 428 0.51 24.02 -2.99
C THR A 428 -0.47 24.07 -1.84
N THR A 429 -1.72 23.70 -2.06
CA THR A 429 -2.74 23.63 -1.00
C THR A 429 -2.73 22.29 -0.29
N LEU A 430 -2.19 21.25 -0.92
CA LEU A 430 -2.15 19.87 -0.42
C LEU A 430 -0.76 19.43 0.04
N ALA A 431 0.30 19.96 -0.60
CA ALA A 431 1.68 19.59 -0.27
C ALA A 431 2.02 19.94 1.18
N TYR A 432 2.52 18.94 1.91
CA TYR A 432 2.79 18.99 3.35
C TYR A 432 1.54 19.28 4.22
N ASN A 433 0.39 18.92 3.70
CA ASN A 433 -0.91 19.13 4.31
C ASN A 433 -1.75 17.84 4.18
N VAL A 434 -3.03 17.95 4.36
CA VAL A 434 -3.99 16.82 4.29
C VAL A 434 -4.88 16.93 3.07
N ALA A 435 -5.42 15.78 2.62
CA ALA A 435 -6.32 15.70 1.48
C ALA A 435 -7.50 14.76 1.75
N VAL A 436 -8.58 14.99 1.02
CA VAL A 436 -9.73 14.09 0.90
C VAL A 436 -9.82 13.55 -0.55
N THR A 437 -10.65 12.58 -0.79
CA THR A 437 -10.85 11.98 -2.13
C THR A 437 -11.18 13.03 -3.20
N GLU A 438 -11.99 14.02 -2.85
CA GLU A 438 -12.43 15.09 -3.76
C GLU A 438 -11.26 16.00 -4.22
N ASP A 439 -10.21 16.13 -3.41
CA ASP A 439 -9.01 16.86 -3.80
C ASP A 439 -8.27 16.14 -4.92
N PHE A 440 -8.11 14.82 -4.80
CA PHE A 440 -7.50 14.02 -5.85
C PHE A 440 -8.37 13.99 -7.11
N GLN A 441 -9.70 13.83 -6.97
CA GLN A 441 -10.64 13.93 -8.09
C GLN A 441 -10.53 15.26 -8.82
N ARG A 442 -10.54 16.38 -8.09
CA ARG A 442 -10.39 17.74 -8.65
C ARG A 442 -9.11 17.86 -9.50
N VAL A 443 -8.00 17.35 -8.99
CA VAL A 443 -6.73 17.36 -9.74
C VAL A 443 -6.81 16.46 -10.98
N ALA A 444 -7.39 15.25 -10.84
CA ALA A 444 -7.53 14.32 -11.95
C ALA A 444 -8.40 14.89 -13.09
N GLU A 445 -9.52 15.50 -12.75
CA GLU A 445 -10.42 16.17 -13.71
C GLU A 445 -9.75 17.37 -14.37
N SER A 446 -9.10 18.23 -13.58
CA SER A 446 -8.40 19.41 -14.09
C SER A 446 -7.28 19.08 -15.08
N VAL A 447 -6.50 18.03 -14.80
CA VAL A 447 -5.34 17.63 -15.63
C VAL A 447 -5.76 16.83 -16.86
N SER A 448 -6.77 15.97 -16.72
CA SER A 448 -7.26 15.14 -17.83
C SER A 448 -8.22 15.88 -18.77
N GLY A 449 -8.93 16.88 -18.27
CA GLY A 449 -10.04 17.53 -18.97
C GLY A 449 -11.30 16.68 -19.07
N LEU A 450 -11.38 15.56 -18.33
CA LEU A 450 -12.50 14.63 -18.31
C LEU A 450 -13.35 14.84 -17.05
N GLY A 451 -14.67 14.71 -17.17
CA GLY A 451 -15.55 14.59 -16.00
C GLY A 451 -15.45 13.18 -15.43
N LEU A 452 -14.81 13.01 -14.29
CA LEU A 452 -14.56 11.72 -13.65
C LEU A 452 -15.47 11.46 -12.44
N GLY A 453 -16.45 12.33 -12.20
CA GLY A 453 -17.38 12.20 -11.06
C GLY A 453 -18.07 10.84 -11.00
N TYR A 454 -18.49 10.28 -12.16
CA TYR A 454 -19.06 8.94 -12.21
C TYR A 454 -18.08 7.88 -11.71
N PHE A 455 -16.81 7.97 -12.14
CA PHE A 455 -15.78 6.99 -11.80
C PHE A 455 -15.52 6.98 -10.30
N PHE A 456 -15.30 8.14 -9.67
CA PHE A 456 -15.08 8.22 -8.22
C PHE A 456 -16.32 7.80 -7.44
N SER A 457 -17.51 8.22 -7.88
CA SER A 457 -18.77 7.81 -7.25
C SER A 457 -18.95 6.29 -7.25
N GLU A 458 -18.67 5.64 -8.37
CA GLU A 458 -18.89 4.20 -8.54
C GLU A 458 -17.77 3.37 -7.91
N TRP A 459 -16.50 3.76 -8.03
CA TRP A 459 -15.37 2.94 -7.61
C TRP A 459 -14.83 3.24 -6.20
N ILE A 460 -15.01 4.47 -5.71
CA ILE A 460 -14.58 4.86 -4.35
C ILE A 460 -15.73 4.78 -3.36
N TYR A 461 -16.91 5.32 -3.73
CA TYR A 461 -18.08 5.35 -2.85
C TYR A 461 -19.05 4.19 -3.09
N GLY A 462 -18.96 3.54 -4.25
CA GLY A 462 -19.69 2.33 -4.57
C GLY A 462 -19.00 1.06 -4.09
N GLU A 463 -19.75 -0.03 -4.11
CA GLU A 463 -19.31 -1.34 -3.62
C GLU A 463 -19.11 -2.32 -4.78
N ASN A 464 -18.39 -3.42 -4.53
CA ASN A 464 -18.23 -4.53 -5.46
C ASN A 464 -17.53 -4.14 -6.78
N TYR A 465 -17.86 -4.84 -7.89
CA TYR A 465 -17.27 -4.68 -9.22
C TYR A 465 -18.21 -5.29 -10.28
N PRO A 466 -18.06 -4.93 -11.58
CA PRO A 466 -18.91 -5.47 -12.64
C PRO A 466 -18.60 -6.94 -12.95
N GLN A 467 -19.65 -7.73 -13.05
CA GLN A 467 -19.62 -9.10 -13.55
C GLN A 467 -20.22 -9.09 -14.97
N TYR A 468 -19.34 -9.12 -15.96
CA TYR A 468 -19.72 -9.02 -17.37
C TYR A 468 -20.12 -10.36 -17.96
N ASN A 469 -21.28 -10.37 -18.66
CA ASN A 469 -21.69 -11.45 -19.52
C ASN A 469 -21.76 -10.94 -20.96
N ILE A 470 -21.10 -11.64 -21.87
CA ILE A 470 -20.91 -11.23 -23.25
C ILE A 470 -21.34 -12.32 -24.20
N SER A 471 -22.10 -11.94 -25.24
CA SER A 471 -22.23 -12.73 -26.45
C SER A 471 -21.84 -11.88 -27.67
N TRP A 472 -21.25 -12.51 -28.66
CA TRP A 472 -20.90 -11.83 -29.90
C TRP A 472 -21.10 -12.72 -31.11
N ASN A 473 -21.42 -12.06 -32.24
CA ASN A 473 -21.58 -12.72 -33.53
C ASN A 473 -21.04 -11.79 -34.65
N TYR A 474 -20.99 -12.30 -35.86
CA TYR A 474 -20.63 -11.50 -37.01
C TYR A 474 -21.38 -11.93 -38.25
N ASN A 475 -21.53 -11.01 -39.21
CA ASN A 475 -22.08 -11.28 -40.53
C ASN A 475 -21.29 -10.55 -41.61
N LEU A 476 -21.21 -11.13 -42.80
CA LEU A 476 -20.61 -10.51 -43.97
C LEU A 476 -21.49 -9.35 -44.44
N ILE A 477 -20.91 -8.17 -44.65
CA ILE A 477 -21.59 -7.02 -45.23
C ILE A 477 -21.42 -7.04 -46.75
N SER A 478 -20.16 -7.00 -47.23
CA SER A 478 -19.82 -7.06 -48.64
C SER A 478 -18.32 -7.33 -48.81
N GLY A 479 -17.92 -8.02 -49.88
CA GLY A 479 -16.51 -8.31 -50.18
C GLY A 479 -15.84 -9.05 -49.03
N ASN A 480 -14.92 -8.35 -48.34
CA ASN A 480 -14.21 -8.89 -47.13
C ASN A 480 -14.52 -8.03 -45.88
N LEU A 481 -15.66 -7.33 -45.89
CA LEU A 481 -16.08 -6.45 -44.80
C LEU A 481 -17.14 -7.15 -43.95
N TYR A 482 -16.92 -7.23 -42.65
CA TYR A 482 -17.78 -7.91 -41.69
C TYR A 482 -18.30 -6.92 -40.64
N ASN A 483 -19.56 -7.12 -40.26
CA ASN A 483 -20.14 -6.50 -39.07
C ASN A 483 -20.00 -7.48 -37.90
N VAL A 484 -19.46 -7.01 -36.77
CA VAL A 484 -19.40 -7.72 -35.48
C VAL A 484 -20.38 -7.06 -34.54
N THR A 485 -21.31 -7.84 -34.01
CA THR A 485 -22.29 -7.39 -33.00
C THR A 485 -21.92 -7.98 -31.66
N LEU A 486 -21.80 -7.11 -30.65
CA LEU A 486 -21.52 -7.45 -29.26
C LEU A 486 -22.75 -7.13 -28.43
N ASN A 487 -23.23 -8.10 -27.68
CA ASN A 487 -24.21 -7.90 -26.61
C ASN A 487 -23.46 -8.00 -25.28
N LEU A 488 -23.54 -6.96 -24.50
CA LEU A 488 -22.87 -6.80 -23.22
C LEU A 488 -23.92 -6.60 -22.13
N SER A 489 -23.82 -7.36 -21.06
CA SER A 489 -24.56 -7.10 -19.82
C SER A 489 -23.64 -7.18 -18.62
N GLN A 490 -23.94 -6.42 -17.59
CA GLN A 490 -23.22 -6.45 -16.33
C GLN A 490 -24.18 -6.50 -15.15
N GLN A 491 -23.74 -7.10 -14.06
CA GLN A 491 -24.42 -7.08 -12.76
C GLN A 491 -23.38 -6.85 -11.66
N THR A 492 -23.82 -6.27 -10.55
CA THR A 492 -22.95 -5.94 -9.41
C THR A 492 -23.45 -6.55 -8.11
N ASN A 493 -24.78 -6.81 -8.03
CA ASN A 493 -25.49 -7.28 -6.84
C ASN A 493 -25.46 -6.29 -5.65
N THR A 494 -25.02 -5.06 -5.88
CA THR A 494 -24.89 -4.00 -4.88
C THR A 494 -25.16 -2.62 -5.53
N ASN A 495 -24.80 -1.54 -4.85
CA ASN A 495 -24.78 -0.19 -5.38
C ASN A 495 -23.36 0.20 -5.76
N PRO A 496 -23.08 0.62 -7.00
CA PRO A 496 -24.04 0.93 -8.08
C PRO A 496 -24.61 -0.32 -8.76
N ALA A 497 -25.75 -0.17 -9.45
CA ALA A 497 -26.36 -1.25 -10.21
C ALA A 497 -25.56 -1.68 -11.44
N PHE A 498 -24.70 -0.79 -11.93
CA PHE A 498 -23.71 -1.03 -12.98
C PHE A 498 -22.55 -0.05 -12.82
N PHE A 499 -21.40 -0.36 -13.44
CA PHE A 499 -20.24 0.52 -13.48
C PHE A 499 -20.08 1.13 -14.87
N THR A 500 -19.86 2.43 -14.92
CA THR A 500 -19.57 3.16 -16.16
C THR A 500 -18.09 3.07 -16.46
N MET A 501 -17.73 2.40 -17.57
CA MET A 501 -16.32 2.24 -17.97
C MET A 501 -16.13 2.36 -19.47
N PRO A 502 -15.08 3.06 -19.93
CA PRO A 502 -14.58 2.90 -21.29
C PRO A 502 -13.87 1.54 -21.39
N ILE A 503 -14.39 0.67 -22.26
CA ILE A 503 -13.91 -0.69 -22.42
C ILE A 503 -13.19 -0.81 -23.76
N ARG A 504 -11.93 -1.19 -23.73
CA ARG A 504 -11.18 -1.52 -24.93
C ARG A 504 -11.51 -2.93 -25.39
N ILE A 505 -11.69 -3.10 -26.69
CA ILE A 505 -12.02 -4.36 -27.34
C ILE A 505 -11.04 -4.57 -28.49
N LYS A 506 -10.53 -5.79 -28.60
CA LYS A 506 -9.68 -6.21 -29.72
C LYS A 506 -10.44 -7.27 -30.54
N ILE A 507 -10.53 -7.07 -31.83
CA ILE A 507 -11.03 -8.04 -32.80
C ILE A 507 -9.90 -8.40 -33.75
N SER A 508 -9.51 -9.66 -33.76
CA SER A 508 -8.46 -10.19 -34.63
C SER A 508 -9.08 -10.82 -35.88
N THR A 509 -8.49 -10.51 -37.05
CA THR A 509 -8.84 -11.12 -38.33
C THR A 509 -7.58 -11.63 -39.01
N ALA A 510 -7.71 -12.40 -40.08
CA ALA A 510 -6.55 -12.84 -40.87
C ALA A 510 -5.83 -11.65 -41.55
N VAL A 511 -6.47 -10.46 -41.61
CA VAL A 511 -5.90 -9.26 -42.24
C VAL A 511 -5.14 -8.39 -41.23
N LYS A 512 -5.75 -8.15 -40.06
CA LYS A 512 -5.16 -7.32 -38.99
C LYS A 512 -5.95 -7.43 -37.68
N ASP A 513 -5.29 -7.05 -36.60
CA ASP A 513 -5.93 -6.72 -35.32
C ASP A 513 -6.56 -5.32 -35.40
N THR A 514 -7.78 -5.19 -34.92
CA THR A 514 -8.49 -3.91 -34.83
C THR A 514 -8.95 -3.67 -33.40
N PHE A 515 -8.71 -2.45 -32.90
CA PHE A 515 -9.09 -2.06 -31.55
C PHE A 515 -10.24 -1.05 -31.60
N PHE A 516 -11.18 -1.23 -30.68
CA PHE A 516 -12.30 -0.30 -30.46
C PHE A 516 -12.35 0.05 -28.98
N THR A 517 -12.85 1.22 -28.66
CA THR A 517 -13.19 1.61 -27.28
C THR A 517 -14.68 1.95 -27.26
N ILE A 518 -15.43 1.29 -26.38
CA ILE A 518 -16.84 1.58 -26.14
C ILE A 518 -16.99 2.19 -24.74
N LEU A 519 -17.93 3.11 -24.58
CA LEU A 519 -18.38 3.51 -23.25
C LEU A 519 -19.53 2.59 -22.86
N ASN A 520 -19.33 1.80 -21.81
CA ASN A 520 -20.40 1.05 -21.18
C ASN A 520 -20.93 1.88 -20.00
N ASP A 521 -22.10 2.47 -20.19
CA ASP A 521 -22.77 3.41 -19.27
C ASP A 521 -24.17 2.90 -18.83
N ARG A 522 -24.40 1.60 -18.98
CA ARG A 522 -25.68 0.97 -18.67
C ARG A 522 -25.53 -0.51 -18.39
N GLN A 523 -26.56 -1.09 -17.76
CA GLN A 523 -26.56 -2.49 -17.35
C GLN A 523 -26.55 -3.46 -18.55
N SER A 524 -27.21 -3.10 -19.64
CA SER A 524 -27.21 -3.91 -20.88
C SER A 524 -27.06 -3.01 -22.09
N GLN A 525 -26.20 -3.43 -23.03
CA GLN A 525 -25.84 -2.64 -24.20
C GLN A 525 -25.53 -3.55 -25.38
N GLN A 526 -25.97 -3.13 -26.57
CA GLN A 526 -25.56 -3.75 -27.82
C GLN A 526 -24.74 -2.72 -28.62
N VAL A 527 -23.62 -3.17 -29.16
CA VAL A 527 -22.75 -2.36 -30.02
C VAL A 527 -22.34 -3.16 -31.25
N SER A 528 -22.06 -2.47 -32.34
CA SER A 528 -21.61 -3.09 -33.59
C SER A 528 -20.37 -2.40 -34.11
N PHE A 529 -19.48 -3.22 -34.68
CA PHE A 529 -18.20 -2.78 -35.25
C PHE A 529 -18.07 -3.31 -36.67
N THR A 530 -17.42 -2.54 -37.54
CA THR A 530 -17.06 -3.01 -38.88
C THR A 530 -15.57 -3.32 -38.93
N VAL A 531 -15.22 -4.54 -39.39
CA VAL A 531 -13.84 -5.00 -39.51
C VAL A 531 -13.55 -5.55 -40.92
N LEU A 532 -12.32 -5.40 -41.36
CA LEU A 532 -11.83 -5.96 -42.58
C LEU A 532 -11.25 -7.37 -42.35
N GLY A 533 -11.78 -8.35 -43.05
CA GLY A 533 -11.45 -9.76 -42.85
C GLY A 533 -12.43 -10.47 -41.92
N LYS A 534 -12.60 -11.77 -42.13
CA LYS A 534 -13.44 -12.62 -41.26
C LYS A 534 -12.92 -12.58 -39.82
N PRO A 535 -13.76 -12.23 -38.82
CA PRO A 535 -13.36 -12.25 -37.42
C PRO A 535 -12.95 -13.66 -36.96
N GLY A 536 -11.81 -13.75 -36.29
CA GLY A 536 -11.27 -15.02 -35.77
C GLY A 536 -11.16 -15.06 -34.25
N ASP A 537 -10.99 -13.90 -33.62
CA ASP A 537 -10.88 -13.80 -32.16
C ASP A 537 -11.43 -12.48 -31.65
N PHE A 538 -11.91 -12.50 -30.42
CA PHE A 538 -12.47 -11.35 -29.70
C PHE A 538 -11.88 -11.33 -28.29
N ILE A 539 -11.24 -10.20 -27.93
CA ILE A 539 -10.67 -10.01 -26.59
C ILE A 539 -11.28 -8.75 -25.96
N PHE A 540 -11.89 -8.93 -24.81
CA PHE A 540 -12.46 -7.88 -23.99
C PHE A 540 -11.43 -7.39 -22.99
N ASP A 541 -11.19 -6.08 -22.93
CA ASP A 541 -10.19 -5.45 -22.08
C ASP A 541 -8.80 -6.13 -22.19
N PRO A 542 -8.17 -6.08 -23.38
CA PRO A 542 -6.94 -6.81 -23.68
C PRO A 542 -5.76 -6.41 -22.80
N ASP A 543 -5.79 -5.22 -22.25
CA ASP A 543 -4.74 -4.67 -21.38
C ASP A 543 -5.01 -4.97 -19.90
N ASN A 544 -6.17 -5.58 -19.59
CA ASN A 544 -6.67 -5.92 -18.26
C ASN A 544 -6.66 -4.73 -17.27
N TYR A 545 -7.17 -3.58 -17.74
CA TYR A 545 -7.27 -2.41 -16.88
C TYR A 545 -8.46 -2.46 -15.91
N ILE A 546 -9.51 -3.23 -16.21
CA ILE A 546 -10.77 -3.19 -15.46
C ILE A 546 -10.82 -4.33 -14.45
N MET A 547 -11.05 -4.03 -13.18
CA MET A 547 -11.38 -5.03 -12.16
C MET A 547 -12.76 -5.62 -12.46
N LYS A 548 -12.83 -6.88 -12.84
CA LYS A 548 -14.04 -7.53 -13.33
C LYS A 548 -14.01 -9.04 -13.19
N THR A 549 -15.18 -9.66 -13.29
CA THR A 549 -15.31 -11.01 -13.85
C THR A 549 -15.89 -10.93 -15.26
N LEU A 550 -15.53 -11.89 -16.09
CA LEU A 550 -15.94 -11.95 -17.49
C LEU A 550 -16.39 -13.36 -17.84
N GLU A 551 -17.61 -13.47 -18.34
CA GLU A 551 -18.13 -14.70 -18.92
C GLU A 551 -18.55 -14.42 -20.38
N ILE A 552 -17.98 -15.17 -21.33
CA ILE A 552 -18.43 -15.16 -22.71
C ILE A 552 -19.47 -16.27 -22.82
N VAL A 553 -20.77 -15.89 -22.90
CA VAL A 553 -21.88 -16.83 -22.84
C VAL A 553 -22.19 -17.48 -24.19
N ASP A 554 -21.85 -16.79 -25.29
CA ASP A 554 -22.01 -17.29 -26.64
C ASP A 554 -20.93 -16.74 -27.56
N ILE A 555 -20.39 -17.64 -28.43
CA ILE A 555 -19.44 -17.33 -29.49
C ILE A 555 -19.97 -17.93 -30.79
N PRO A 556 -19.64 -17.38 -31.96
CA PRO A 556 -20.02 -17.95 -33.24
C PRO A 556 -19.63 -19.42 -33.34
N ASP A 557 -20.57 -20.30 -33.71
CA ASP A 557 -20.35 -21.76 -33.79
C ASP A 557 -19.12 -22.12 -34.64
N GLU A 558 -18.88 -21.37 -35.69
CA GLU A 558 -17.72 -21.54 -36.58
C GLU A 558 -16.37 -21.26 -35.90
N LEU A 559 -16.38 -20.57 -34.79
CA LEU A 559 -15.18 -20.22 -34.00
C LEU A 559 -15.03 -21.13 -32.77
N LYS A 560 -16.02 -21.98 -32.48
CA LYS A 560 -15.88 -22.95 -31.39
C LYS A 560 -14.78 -23.95 -31.74
N PRO A 561 -13.82 -24.20 -30.86
CA PRO A 561 -12.80 -25.20 -31.08
C PRO A 561 -13.44 -26.58 -31.36
N GLN A 562 -12.95 -27.27 -32.34
CA GLN A 562 -13.47 -28.63 -32.70
C GLN A 562 -12.85 -29.73 -31.80
N SER A 563 -11.74 -29.43 -31.12
CA SER A 563 -11.05 -30.36 -30.24
C SER A 563 -10.34 -29.61 -29.11
N PHE A 564 -10.08 -30.33 -28.04
CA PHE A 564 -9.13 -29.82 -27.02
C PHE A 564 -7.74 -29.70 -27.65
N GLN A 565 -7.04 -28.63 -27.35
CA GLN A 565 -5.69 -28.38 -27.81
C GLN A 565 -4.91 -27.63 -26.74
N LEU A 566 -3.68 -28.06 -26.47
CA LEU A 566 -2.69 -27.29 -25.73
C LEU A 566 -1.65 -26.77 -26.72
N LYS A 567 -1.46 -25.45 -26.81
CA LYS A 567 -0.44 -24.88 -27.69
C LYS A 567 0.91 -24.77 -26.99
N GLN A 568 1.97 -24.61 -27.76
CA GLN A 568 3.29 -24.29 -27.25
C GLN A 568 3.24 -22.90 -26.62
N ASN A 569 3.82 -22.75 -25.43
CA ASN A 569 3.93 -21.45 -24.78
C ASN A 569 4.75 -20.47 -25.63
N TYR A 570 4.39 -19.21 -25.58
CA TYR A 570 5.10 -18.14 -26.29
C TYR A 570 5.27 -16.91 -25.39
N PRO A 571 6.50 -16.36 -25.33
CA PRO A 571 7.75 -16.86 -25.93
C PRO A 571 8.23 -18.18 -25.32
N ASN A 572 9.02 -18.95 -26.11
CA ASN A 572 9.74 -20.12 -25.64
C ASN A 572 11.05 -20.27 -26.46
N PRO A 573 12.24 -20.10 -25.89
CA PRO A 573 12.49 -19.83 -24.48
C PRO A 573 11.90 -18.51 -24.00
N PHE A 574 11.66 -18.39 -22.68
CA PHE A 574 11.13 -17.17 -22.08
C PHE A 574 12.05 -16.68 -20.96
N ASN A 575 11.98 -15.36 -20.71
CA ASN A 575 12.59 -14.69 -19.56
C ASN A 575 11.46 -14.05 -18.76
N SER A 576 11.42 -14.28 -17.48
CA SER A 576 10.40 -13.85 -16.50
C SER A 576 8.99 -14.43 -16.72
N SER A 577 8.33 -14.31 -17.87
CA SER A 577 6.98 -14.86 -18.08
C SER A 577 6.74 -15.37 -19.51
N THR A 578 5.70 -16.21 -19.66
CA THR A 578 5.25 -16.75 -20.93
C THR A 578 3.75 -17.02 -20.91
N LYS A 579 3.09 -16.97 -22.07
CA LYS A 579 1.68 -17.28 -22.24
C LYS A 579 1.49 -18.72 -22.73
N ILE A 580 0.53 -19.41 -22.13
CA ILE A 580 0.11 -20.77 -22.50
C ILE A 580 -1.31 -20.65 -23.04
N GLU A 581 -1.50 -20.95 -24.33
CA GLU A 581 -2.80 -20.96 -24.98
C GLU A 581 -3.36 -22.38 -25.05
N PHE A 582 -4.67 -22.50 -24.87
CA PHE A 582 -5.37 -23.78 -25.00
C PHE A 582 -6.80 -23.60 -25.51
N SER A 583 -7.35 -24.65 -26.09
CA SER A 583 -8.71 -24.67 -26.64
C SER A 583 -9.58 -25.68 -25.91
N VAL A 584 -10.83 -25.32 -25.67
CA VAL A 584 -11.85 -26.17 -25.04
C VAL A 584 -13.04 -26.28 -26.00
N PRO A 585 -13.37 -27.47 -26.53
CA PRO A 585 -14.48 -27.61 -27.49
C PRO A 585 -15.86 -27.68 -26.81
N THR A 586 -15.90 -28.16 -25.58
CA THR A 586 -17.15 -28.30 -24.79
C THR A 586 -16.87 -27.95 -23.35
N ARG A 587 -17.90 -27.48 -22.65
CA ARG A 587 -17.81 -27.12 -21.22
C ARG A 587 -17.14 -28.22 -20.40
N SER A 588 -16.05 -27.87 -19.73
CA SER A 588 -15.20 -28.83 -19.00
C SER A 588 -14.45 -28.14 -17.86
N VAL A 589 -14.21 -28.87 -16.78
CA VAL A 589 -13.28 -28.41 -15.74
C VAL A 589 -11.86 -28.55 -16.29
N VAL A 590 -11.15 -27.43 -16.37
CA VAL A 590 -9.78 -27.35 -16.90
C VAL A 590 -8.81 -27.14 -15.75
N THR A 591 -7.81 -28.00 -15.64
CA THR A 591 -6.70 -27.84 -14.70
C THR A 591 -5.41 -27.68 -15.50
N ILE A 592 -4.59 -26.66 -15.18
CA ILE A 592 -3.26 -26.47 -15.74
C ILE A 592 -2.25 -26.41 -14.60
N LYS A 593 -1.26 -27.29 -14.64
CA LYS A 593 -0.20 -27.41 -13.66
C LYS A 593 1.17 -27.34 -14.31
N VAL A 594 2.15 -26.80 -13.58
CA VAL A 594 3.55 -26.72 -14.00
C VAL A 594 4.40 -27.62 -13.13
N TYR A 595 5.32 -28.33 -13.75
CA TYR A 595 6.24 -29.27 -13.12
C TYR A 595 7.69 -28.94 -13.50
N ASN A 596 8.64 -29.30 -12.66
CA ASN A 596 10.06 -29.29 -13.01
C ASN A 596 10.44 -30.57 -13.81
N GLU A 597 11.70 -30.67 -14.21
CA GLU A 597 12.22 -31.84 -14.95
C GLU A 597 12.16 -33.15 -14.17
N LEU A 598 12.06 -33.13 -12.86
CA LEU A 598 11.91 -34.29 -11.98
C LEU A 598 10.45 -34.70 -11.79
N GLY A 599 9.50 -34.00 -12.42
CA GLY A 599 8.07 -34.25 -12.30
C GLY A 599 7.43 -33.74 -11.02
N MET A 600 8.14 -32.91 -10.22
CA MET A 600 7.57 -32.28 -9.04
C MET A 600 6.71 -31.10 -9.47
N GLU A 601 5.50 -31.00 -8.93
CA GLU A 601 4.60 -29.88 -9.15
C GLU A 601 5.21 -28.57 -8.60
N ILE A 602 5.30 -27.57 -9.45
CA ILE A 602 5.81 -26.24 -9.11
C ILE A 602 4.67 -25.30 -8.73
N THR A 603 3.59 -25.30 -9.53
CA THR A 603 2.42 -24.47 -9.31
C THR A 603 1.23 -24.99 -10.12
N GLN A 604 0.03 -24.64 -9.66
CA GLN A 604 -1.21 -24.79 -10.40
C GLN A 604 -1.63 -23.42 -10.92
N LEU A 605 -1.72 -23.28 -12.25
CA LEU A 605 -2.07 -22.01 -12.90
C LEU A 605 -3.58 -21.83 -13.03
N MET A 606 -4.33 -22.94 -13.14
CA MET A 606 -5.77 -22.91 -13.34
C MET A 606 -6.42 -24.18 -12.77
N ASN A 607 -7.62 -24.05 -12.23
CA ASN A 607 -8.52 -25.17 -11.89
C ASN A 607 -9.95 -24.64 -11.88
N GLU A 608 -10.55 -24.50 -13.07
CA GLU A 608 -11.85 -23.86 -13.25
C GLU A 608 -12.66 -24.54 -14.34
N GLU A 609 -13.98 -24.40 -14.27
CA GLU A 609 -14.87 -24.78 -15.35
C GLU A 609 -14.80 -23.75 -16.49
N LYS A 610 -14.52 -24.22 -17.70
CA LYS A 610 -14.47 -23.40 -18.92
C LYS A 610 -15.52 -23.88 -19.93
N ARG A 611 -16.17 -22.95 -20.62
CA ARG A 611 -17.06 -23.22 -21.76
C ARG A 611 -16.25 -23.47 -23.02
N ALA A 612 -16.91 -23.80 -24.15
CA ALA A 612 -16.23 -23.87 -25.45
C ALA A 612 -15.59 -22.52 -25.78
N GLY A 613 -14.31 -22.52 -26.15
CA GLY A 613 -13.56 -21.31 -26.45
C GLY A 613 -12.05 -21.52 -26.43
N ASN A 614 -11.33 -20.44 -26.81
CA ASN A 614 -9.88 -20.36 -26.70
C ASN A 614 -9.51 -19.54 -25.48
N TYR A 615 -8.52 -19.98 -24.74
CA TYR A 615 -8.10 -19.40 -23.47
C TYR A 615 -6.59 -19.21 -23.42
N THR A 616 -6.17 -18.26 -22.60
CA THR A 616 -4.75 -18.01 -22.33
C THR A 616 -4.55 -17.94 -20.82
N VAL A 617 -3.48 -18.56 -20.32
CA VAL A 617 -3.00 -18.40 -18.96
C VAL A 617 -1.54 -18.00 -18.98
N GLU A 618 -1.15 -17.12 -18.10
CA GLU A 618 0.24 -16.67 -17.99
C GLU A 618 0.98 -17.48 -16.91
N PHE A 619 2.23 -17.84 -17.22
CA PHE A 619 3.17 -18.42 -16.27
C PHE A 619 4.33 -17.48 -16.07
N SER A 620 4.63 -17.14 -14.81
CA SER A 620 5.76 -16.31 -14.41
C SER A 620 6.83 -17.16 -13.72
N SER A 621 8.10 -16.85 -13.98
CA SER A 621 9.24 -17.41 -13.23
C SER A 621 9.32 -16.90 -11.79
N PHE A 622 8.55 -15.86 -11.45
CA PHE A 622 8.41 -15.33 -10.09
C PHE A 622 7.19 -15.97 -9.44
N LEU A 623 7.40 -16.93 -8.57
CA LEU A 623 6.36 -17.59 -7.77
C LEU A 623 6.48 -17.10 -6.31
N GLY A 624 5.94 -15.94 -6.05
CA GLY A 624 6.09 -15.28 -4.76
C GLY A 624 7.55 -14.91 -4.49
N LYS A 625 8.10 -15.33 -3.33
CA LYS A 625 9.51 -15.10 -2.99
C LYS A 625 10.49 -16.02 -3.73
N LYS A 626 9.99 -16.99 -4.48
CA LYS A 626 10.83 -17.97 -5.19
C LYS A 626 10.97 -17.56 -6.64
N ILE A 627 12.19 -17.27 -7.02
CA ILE A 627 12.56 -17.09 -8.43
C ILE A 627 13.00 -18.45 -8.95
N LEU A 628 12.32 -18.96 -9.96
CA LEU A 628 12.65 -20.23 -10.57
C LEU A 628 14.01 -20.14 -11.27
N PRO A 629 14.89 -21.15 -11.16
CA PRO A 629 16.15 -21.19 -11.89
C PRO A 629 15.92 -21.37 -13.39
N SER A 630 16.89 -20.96 -14.22
CA SER A 630 16.93 -21.32 -15.63
C SER A 630 16.88 -22.84 -15.76
N GLY A 631 16.07 -23.34 -16.69
CA GLY A 631 15.90 -24.79 -16.85
C GLY A 631 14.65 -25.14 -17.67
N ILE A 632 14.41 -26.45 -17.74
CA ILE A 632 13.25 -27.02 -18.41
C ILE A 632 12.12 -27.19 -17.40
N TYR A 633 10.92 -26.73 -17.79
CA TYR A 633 9.67 -26.92 -17.08
C TYR A 633 8.67 -27.61 -18.00
N ILE A 634 7.72 -28.32 -17.41
CA ILE A 634 6.65 -28.99 -18.13
C ILE A 634 5.32 -28.44 -17.62
N TYR A 635 4.47 -27.98 -18.50
CA TYR A 635 3.09 -27.67 -18.16
C TYR A 635 2.16 -28.72 -18.72
N LYS A 636 1.16 -29.08 -17.92
CA LYS A 636 0.18 -30.12 -18.25
C LYS A 636 -1.23 -29.58 -18.08
N ILE A 637 -2.06 -29.78 -19.09
CA ILE A 637 -3.50 -29.54 -19.04
C ILE A 637 -4.23 -30.88 -18.82
N THR A 638 -5.30 -30.82 -18.03
CA THR A 638 -6.32 -31.87 -17.95
C THR A 638 -7.70 -31.24 -18.08
N ALA A 639 -8.56 -31.81 -18.94
CA ALA A 639 -9.92 -31.31 -19.15
C ALA A 639 -10.84 -32.51 -19.51
N GLY A 640 -11.65 -32.97 -18.54
CA GLY A 640 -12.38 -34.22 -18.68
C GLY A 640 -11.44 -35.42 -18.96
N ASN A 641 -11.64 -36.09 -20.07
CA ASN A 641 -10.78 -37.22 -20.51
C ASN A 641 -9.54 -36.76 -21.31
N TYR A 642 -9.42 -35.48 -21.63
CA TYR A 642 -8.27 -34.95 -22.34
C TYR A 642 -7.12 -34.64 -21.40
N SER A 643 -5.91 -34.99 -21.81
CA SER A 643 -4.68 -34.59 -21.12
C SER A 643 -3.57 -34.43 -22.16
N ASP A 644 -2.86 -33.31 -22.05
CA ASP A 644 -1.67 -33.02 -22.88
C ASP A 644 -0.63 -32.28 -22.04
N SER A 645 0.63 -32.36 -22.48
CA SER A 645 1.74 -31.65 -21.79
C SER A 645 2.77 -31.15 -22.80
N LYS A 646 3.39 -30.03 -22.49
CA LYS A 646 4.45 -29.43 -23.29
C LYS A 646 5.60 -28.95 -22.44
N LYS A 647 6.77 -28.83 -23.08
CA LYS A 647 7.99 -28.33 -22.46
C LYS A 647 8.11 -26.81 -22.69
N MET A 648 8.60 -26.11 -21.70
CA MET A 648 9.00 -24.71 -21.80
C MET A 648 10.40 -24.52 -21.22
N ILE A 649 11.13 -23.56 -21.73
CA ILE A 649 12.52 -23.28 -21.36
C ILE A 649 12.57 -21.87 -20.76
N LEU A 650 12.95 -21.78 -19.49
CA LEU A 650 13.25 -20.53 -18.82
C LEU A 650 14.72 -20.21 -18.98
N LEU A 651 15.02 -19.03 -19.51
CA LEU A 651 16.36 -18.46 -19.60
C LEU A 651 16.40 -17.15 -18.83
N LYS A 652 17.37 -17.01 -17.94
CA LYS A 652 17.66 -15.75 -17.23
C LYS A 652 18.81 -15.04 -17.88
#